data_705f84e423a5f92841fb0630935130f5
#
_entry.id   705f84e423a5f92841fb0630935130f5
#
_cell.length_a   1.000
_cell.length_b   1.000
_cell.length_c   1.000
_cell.angle_alpha   90.00
_cell.angle_beta   90.00
_cell.angle_gamma   90.00
#
_symmetry.space_group_name_H-M   'P 1'
#
loop_
_entity.id
_entity.type
_entity.pdbx_description
1 polymer ?
#
loop_
_entity_poly.entity_id
_entity_poly.type
_entity_poly.pdbx_seq_one_letter_code
_entity_poly.pdbx_strand_id
1 'polypeptide(L)'
;MTTTTATTARPLTHNLGYPRIGEKRELKKATEAYWAGKLSRAELEQVGADLRRKNWETQRAAGIDLIPSNDFTFYDQVLDTSCLVGNVPPRFGWQGGQVDLDTRFAIARGVRKGGSNNDSATAKDACETCGAQHDAQATYASEMTKWFDTNYHYIVPEFRADTRFALSATKIFDEFSEALALGIRTKPVIIGPVSYLKLGKVQDSKNPNFDRFSLLDSLLPVYAQILQKLETLGAEWVQLDEPIGALDLDDAERRALSTAYAALAAAAPKLKLLVTTYFGALRENLATYLSLPVAALHLDATPRGDLSEIERALAELPTDKALSLGLVDGRNIWKSDFAALLPRAQAAAAKLGAGRLLLAPSCSLQHVPVTLRNEQKLDAEFKGWLAYAEEKLSEVSTLAAAVAGEADQAALAANAAAAKSRRESPRIHRPEVKARAAAIAASDFDRASPYAARRIAQRGANGPLATLPDFPTTTIGSFPQTPEIRAARLKHKRGELSTAEYEKFIEAETVACVRFQEEVGIDMLVHGEYERNDMVEYFGEQLDGFAFTEHGWVQSYGSRYVKPPIIFGDVSRPAPMTVRWSAYAQSLTKLPMKGMLTGPVTVLQWSFVRDDQPRRDTTFEIALALRDEVRDLEAAGIAAIQIDEPAIREGLPLRRSDWAAYLDWAVNAFRLSAAGVRDNTQIHTHMCYSEFNDIIDSIAAMDADVITIETSRSNMELLGAFVNFKYPNEIGPGVYDIHSPRVPTVEEMVNLMRKAAQVIPPENLWVNPDCGLKTRGWAEVRPSLANMVEAARIIRREQS
;
A
#
# COMPACT_ATOMS: atom_id res chain seq x y z
N MET A 1 -22.39 52.55 -15.18
CA MET A 1 -23.03 51.24 -15.23
C MET A 1 -22.36 50.35 -14.17
N THR A 2 -22.99 50.27 -13.03
CA THR A 2 -22.58 49.39 -11.92
C THR A 2 -22.99 47.97 -12.30
N THR A 3 -22.06 47.16 -12.75
CA THR A 3 -22.25 45.72 -12.89
C THR A 3 -22.44 45.14 -11.49
N THR A 4 -23.72 44.90 -11.15
CA THR A 4 -24.07 44.05 -10.02
C THR A 4 -23.55 42.64 -10.36
N THR A 5 -22.38 42.29 -9.83
CA THR A 5 -21.90 40.91 -9.79
C THR A 5 -22.94 40.14 -8.97
N ALA A 6 -23.74 39.30 -9.65
CA ALA A 6 -24.59 38.33 -8.96
C ALA A 6 -23.68 37.49 -8.07
N THR A 7 -23.82 37.61 -6.77
CA THR A 7 -23.12 36.77 -5.80
C THR A 7 -23.52 35.34 -6.05
N THR A 8 -22.60 34.53 -6.57
CA THR A 8 -22.82 33.11 -6.73
C THR A 8 -22.92 32.52 -5.35
N ALA A 9 -23.99 31.80 -5.01
CA ALA A 9 -24.11 31.17 -3.70
C ALA A 9 -22.92 30.19 -3.49
N ARG A 10 -22.44 30.04 -2.26
CA ARG A 10 -21.33 29.15 -1.92
C ARG A 10 -21.69 27.69 -2.20
N PRO A 11 -20.89 26.92 -2.95
CA PRO A 11 -21.06 25.47 -3.05
C PRO A 11 -20.99 24.79 -1.68
N LEU A 12 -21.76 23.71 -1.49
CA LEU A 12 -21.63 22.88 -0.30
C LEU A 12 -20.25 22.21 -0.28
N THR A 13 -19.69 22.11 0.92
CA THR A 13 -18.44 21.40 1.15
C THR A 13 -18.68 20.07 1.85
N HIS A 14 -17.93 19.05 1.51
CA HIS A 14 -17.95 17.80 2.26
C HIS A 14 -16.61 17.09 2.28
N ASN A 15 -16.46 16.12 3.20
CA ASN A 15 -15.34 15.23 3.29
C ASN A 15 -15.81 13.77 3.14
N LEU A 16 -15.03 12.93 2.44
CA LEU A 16 -15.40 11.53 2.21
C LEU A 16 -15.06 10.63 3.41
N GLY A 17 -14.09 11.02 4.21
CA GLY A 17 -13.64 10.35 5.42
C GLY A 17 -12.40 11.02 5.97
N TYR A 18 -12.12 10.85 7.28
CA TYR A 18 -11.05 11.53 7.99
C TYR A 18 -10.07 10.54 8.63
N PRO A 19 -8.78 10.88 8.84
CA PRO A 19 -7.84 10.00 9.52
C PRO A 19 -8.32 9.61 10.93
N ARG A 20 -8.39 8.32 11.18
CA ARG A 20 -8.89 7.75 12.44
C ARG A 20 -7.82 7.50 13.49
N ILE A 21 -6.54 7.61 13.09
CA ILE A 21 -5.40 7.17 13.90
C ILE A 21 -5.06 8.09 15.07
N GLY A 22 -5.56 9.32 15.07
CA GLY A 22 -5.16 10.35 15.99
C GLY A 22 -3.80 10.99 15.65
N GLU A 23 -3.55 12.21 16.13
CA GLU A 23 -2.32 12.96 15.81
C GLU A 23 -1.03 12.28 16.30
N LYS A 24 -1.10 11.54 17.41
CA LYS A 24 0.02 10.83 18.04
C LYS A 24 -0.17 9.30 18.08
N ARG A 25 -0.98 8.79 17.16
CA ARG A 25 -1.30 7.36 17.04
C ARG A 25 -2.04 6.81 18.26
N GLU A 26 -2.97 7.57 18.79
CA GLU A 26 -3.74 7.23 19.99
C GLU A 26 -4.50 5.93 19.79
N LEU A 27 -5.14 5.76 18.63
CA LEU A 27 -5.87 4.53 18.29
C LEU A 27 -4.98 3.29 18.33
N LYS A 28 -3.77 3.36 17.73
CA LYS A 28 -2.80 2.26 17.75
C LYS A 28 -2.47 1.83 19.17
N LYS A 29 -2.11 2.81 20.02
CA LYS A 29 -1.70 2.53 21.40
C LYS A 29 -2.82 1.88 22.19
N ALA A 30 -4.05 2.40 22.06
CA ALA A 30 -5.22 1.86 22.74
C ALA A 30 -5.57 0.45 22.25
N THR A 31 -5.58 0.22 20.95
CA THR A 31 -5.92 -1.08 20.37
C THR A 31 -4.88 -2.15 20.76
N GLU A 32 -3.60 -1.83 20.72
CA GLU A 32 -2.53 -2.76 21.14
C GLU A 32 -2.55 -3.02 22.65
N ALA A 33 -2.88 -2.01 23.48
CA ALA A 33 -3.04 -2.18 24.91
C ALA A 33 -4.26 -3.06 25.25
N TYR A 34 -5.37 -2.92 24.51
CA TYR A 34 -6.53 -3.79 24.62
C TYR A 34 -6.18 -5.24 24.27
N TRP A 35 -5.52 -5.49 23.14
CA TRP A 35 -5.11 -6.84 22.76
C TRP A 35 -4.11 -7.47 23.75
N ALA A 36 -3.33 -6.66 24.43
CA ALA A 36 -2.43 -7.08 25.50
C ALA A 36 -3.12 -7.25 26.87
N GLY A 37 -4.43 -7.07 26.95
CA GLY A 37 -5.17 -7.15 28.22
C GLY A 37 -4.89 -6.03 29.22
N LYS A 38 -4.25 -4.92 28.75
CA LYS A 38 -3.89 -3.76 29.59
C LYS A 38 -4.93 -2.66 29.58
N LEU A 39 -5.89 -2.73 28.68
CA LEU A 39 -6.99 -1.81 28.54
C LEU A 39 -8.30 -2.60 28.45
N SER A 40 -9.34 -2.17 29.13
CA SER A 40 -10.67 -2.78 29.00
C SER A 40 -11.34 -2.36 27.68
N ARG A 41 -12.37 -3.12 27.26
CA ARG A 41 -13.20 -2.78 26.11
C ARG A 41 -13.82 -1.38 26.23
N ALA A 42 -14.38 -1.04 27.39
CA ALA A 42 -14.98 0.29 27.62
C ALA A 42 -13.98 1.42 27.47
N GLU A 43 -12.75 1.25 27.96
CA GLU A 43 -11.68 2.23 27.80
C GLU A 43 -11.25 2.38 26.34
N LEU A 44 -11.16 1.28 25.57
CA LEU A 44 -10.88 1.32 24.13
C LEU A 44 -11.99 2.07 23.37
N GLU A 45 -13.26 1.73 23.65
CA GLU A 45 -14.43 2.39 23.05
C GLU A 45 -14.48 3.89 23.39
N GLN A 46 -14.07 4.28 24.62
CA GLN A 46 -13.97 5.67 25.02
C GLN A 46 -12.89 6.43 24.22
N VAL A 47 -11.71 5.82 24.01
CA VAL A 47 -10.67 6.42 23.14
C VAL A 47 -11.22 6.62 21.73
N GLY A 48 -11.98 5.66 21.21
CA GLY A 48 -12.65 5.79 19.91
C GLY A 48 -13.65 6.96 19.88
N ALA A 49 -14.48 7.13 20.92
CA ALA A 49 -15.44 8.22 21.04
C ALA A 49 -14.73 9.59 21.09
N ASP A 50 -13.65 9.69 21.87
CA ASP A 50 -12.87 10.94 21.97
C ASP A 50 -12.22 11.34 20.65
N LEU A 51 -11.69 10.34 19.88
CA LEU A 51 -11.14 10.58 18.55
C LEU A 51 -12.22 11.02 17.56
N ARG A 52 -13.39 10.37 17.54
CA ARG A 52 -14.52 10.76 16.67
C ARG A 52 -14.98 12.19 16.98
N ARG A 53 -15.21 12.51 18.25
CA ARG A 53 -15.60 13.86 18.67
C ARG A 53 -14.60 14.90 18.16
N LYS A 54 -13.31 14.68 18.41
CA LYS A 54 -12.26 15.59 17.95
C LYS A 54 -12.27 15.75 16.43
N ASN A 55 -12.41 14.67 15.70
CA ASN A 55 -12.45 14.67 14.24
C ASN A 55 -13.66 15.47 13.71
N TRP A 56 -14.84 15.29 14.29
CA TRP A 56 -16.04 16.04 13.89
C TRP A 56 -15.92 17.53 14.23
N GLU A 57 -15.41 17.87 15.41
CA GLU A 57 -15.19 19.27 15.82
C GLU A 57 -14.15 19.96 14.92
N THR A 58 -13.08 19.27 14.55
CA THR A 58 -12.07 19.78 13.61
C THR A 58 -12.68 20.09 12.25
N GLN A 59 -13.48 19.18 11.70
CA GLN A 59 -14.14 19.38 10.41
C GLN A 59 -15.17 20.50 10.45
N ARG A 60 -15.96 20.58 11.52
CA ARG A 60 -16.89 21.70 11.76
C ARG A 60 -16.15 23.04 11.84
N ALA A 61 -15.06 23.10 12.59
CA ALA A 61 -14.26 24.32 12.73
C ALA A 61 -13.60 24.75 11.40
N ALA A 62 -13.27 23.79 10.53
CA ALA A 62 -12.79 24.06 9.18
C ALA A 62 -13.88 24.53 8.21
N GLY A 63 -15.15 24.53 8.61
CA GLY A 63 -16.28 25.00 7.77
C GLY A 63 -16.77 23.95 6.75
N ILE A 64 -16.64 22.65 7.07
CA ILE A 64 -17.22 21.57 6.26
C ILE A 64 -18.71 21.44 6.56
N ASP A 65 -19.54 21.46 5.51
CA ASP A 65 -21.00 21.42 5.64
C ASP A 65 -21.51 19.99 5.88
N LEU A 66 -21.00 18.99 5.14
CA LEU A 66 -21.41 17.59 5.26
C LEU A 66 -20.24 16.76 5.80
N ILE A 67 -20.18 16.61 7.11
CA ILE A 67 -19.15 15.89 7.85
C ILE A 67 -19.47 14.39 7.86
N PRO A 68 -18.50 13.48 7.60
CA PRO A 68 -18.76 12.04 7.65
C PRO A 68 -18.94 11.51 9.07
N SER A 69 -19.74 10.46 9.23
CA SER A 69 -19.73 9.53 10.38
C SER A 69 -19.70 8.10 9.86
N ASN A 70 -19.42 7.13 10.70
CA ASN A 70 -19.14 5.73 10.35
C ASN A 70 -17.87 5.51 9.49
N ASP A 71 -17.11 6.54 9.21
CA ASP A 71 -15.77 6.48 8.60
C ASP A 71 -14.67 6.07 9.61
N PHE A 72 -14.94 6.18 10.91
CA PHE A 72 -14.08 5.65 11.98
C PHE A 72 -14.22 4.13 12.10
N THR A 73 -13.12 3.42 12.30
CA THR A 73 -13.10 1.97 12.62
C THR A 73 -11.91 1.65 13.53
N PHE A 74 -12.06 0.64 14.36
CA PHE A 74 -10.95 0.12 15.17
C PHE A 74 -9.97 -0.75 14.36
N TYR A 75 -10.37 -1.22 13.17
CA TYR A 75 -9.51 -2.05 12.33
C TYR A 75 -9.63 -1.71 10.83
N ASP A 76 -10.80 -1.97 10.21
CA ASP A 76 -11.04 -1.82 8.78
C ASP A 76 -12.52 -1.56 8.46
N GLN A 77 -12.77 -0.66 7.50
CA GLN A 77 -14.12 -0.23 7.11
C GLN A 77 -14.91 -1.30 6.34
N VAL A 78 -14.22 -2.17 5.57
CA VAL A 78 -14.87 -3.26 4.84
C VAL A 78 -15.25 -4.36 5.80
N LEU A 79 -14.40 -4.67 6.79
CA LEU A 79 -14.71 -5.56 7.90
C LEU A 79 -15.91 -5.05 8.71
N ASP A 80 -15.96 -3.74 9.01
CA ASP A 80 -17.11 -3.14 9.69
C ASP A 80 -18.40 -3.32 8.88
N THR A 81 -18.32 -3.20 7.54
CA THR A 81 -19.45 -3.47 6.64
C THR A 81 -19.85 -4.96 6.69
N SER A 82 -18.87 -5.89 6.65
CA SER A 82 -19.15 -7.33 6.81
C SER A 82 -19.87 -7.63 8.11
N CYS A 83 -19.40 -7.04 9.22
CA CYS A 83 -20.06 -7.18 10.53
C CYS A 83 -21.46 -6.54 10.56
N LEU A 84 -21.65 -5.40 9.89
CA LEU A 84 -22.95 -4.71 9.82
C LEU A 84 -24.01 -5.56 9.12
N VAL A 85 -23.62 -6.23 8.01
CA VAL A 85 -24.54 -7.09 7.25
C VAL A 85 -24.53 -8.56 7.71
N GLY A 86 -23.82 -8.91 8.79
CA GLY A 86 -23.78 -10.25 9.36
C GLY A 86 -23.01 -11.28 8.54
N ASN A 87 -22.09 -10.83 7.69
CA ASN A 87 -21.22 -11.73 6.93
C ASN A 87 -19.98 -12.11 7.75
N VAL A 88 -20.14 -13.06 8.65
CA VAL A 88 -19.07 -13.61 9.50
C VAL A 88 -18.69 -15.00 9.00
N PRO A 89 -17.43 -15.28 8.66
CA PRO A 89 -17.01 -16.61 8.21
C PRO A 89 -17.29 -17.69 9.28
N PRO A 90 -17.82 -18.87 8.88
CA PRO A 90 -18.28 -19.91 9.83
C PRO A 90 -17.24 -20.39 10.83
N ARG A 91 -15.93 -20.33 10.47
CA ARG A 91 -14.84 -20.77 11.34
C ARG A 91 -14.70 -19.95 12.63
N PHE A 92 -15.29 -18.75 12.70
CA PHE A 92 -15.30 -17.93 13.91
C PHE A 92 -16.46 -18.26 14.87
N GLY A 93 -17.32 -19.22 14.50
CA GLY A 93 -18.34 -19.76 15.39
C GLY A 93 -19.48 -18.81 15.75
N TRP A 94 -19.65 -17.70 15.03
CA TRP A 94 -20.76 -16.77 15.26
C TRP A 94 -22.09 -17.39 14.86
N GLN A 95 -23.10 -17.30 15.77
CA GLN A 95 -24.41 -17.95 15.62
C GLN A 95 -25.56 -16.98 15.30
N GLY A 96 -25.24 -15.76 14.86
CA GLY A 96 -26.21 -14.69 14.59
C GLY A 96 -26.31 -13.66 15.72
N GLY A 97 -27.16 -12.64 15.54
CA GLY A 97 -27.29 -11.50 16.43
C GLY A 97 -26.27 -10.41 16.19
N GLN A 98 -25.88 -9.70 17.25
CA GLN A 98 -24.90 -8.62 17.16
C GLN A 98 -23.49 -9.16 17.01
N VAL A 99 -22.72 -8.62 16.04
CA VAL A 99 -21.28 -8.88 15.92
C VAL A 99 -20.54 -7.91 16.81
N ASP A 100 -19.94 -8.43 17.87
CA ASP A 100 -19.19 -7.63 18.84
C ASP A 100 -17.76 -7.27 18.35
N LEU A 101 -17.06 -6.45 19.14
CA LEU A 101 -15.72 -5.97 18.82
C LEU A 101 -14.68 -7.10 18.82
N ASP A 102 -14.82 -8.08 19.72
CA ASP A 102 -13.88 -9.20 19.82
C ASP A 102 -14.03 -10.15 18.62
N THR A 103 -15.23 -10.39 18.15
CA THR A 103 -15.49 -11.13 16.90
C THR A 103 -14.86 -10.41 15.70
N ARG A 104 -14.96 -9.06 15.63
CA ARG A 104 -14.29 -8.27 14.57
C ARG A 104 -12.78 -8.45 14.61
N PHE A 105 -12.16 -8.36 15.77
CA PHE A 105 -10.72 -8.59 15.91
C PHE A 105 -10.35 -10.05 15.62
N ALA A 106 -11.18 -11.02 15.96
CA ALA A 106 -10.96 -12.42 15.64
C ALA A 106 -10.93 -12.64 14.11
N ILE A 107 -11.86 -12.04 13.35
CA ILE A 107 -11.87 -12.11 11.88
C ILE A 107 -10.58 -11.52 11.30
N ALA A 108 -10.15 -10.39 11.83
CA ALA A 108 -8.97 -9.67 11.31
C ALA A 108 -7.63 -10.29 11.70
N ARG A 109 -7.54 -10.99 12.85
CA ARG A 109 -6.27 -11.45 13.46
C ARG A 109 -6.17 -12.96 13.66
N GLY A 110 -7.27 -13.68 13.50
CA GLY A 110 -7.35 -15.07 13.89
C GLY A 110 -7.45 -15.26 15.42
N VAL A 111 -7.64 -16.50 15.85
CA VAL A 111 -7.76 -16.89 17.27
C VAL A 111 -6.86 -18.08 17.55
N ARG A 112 -6.00 -18.02 18.58
CA ARG A 112 -5.24 -19.16 19.11
C ARG A 112 -5.99 -19.79 20.28
N LYS A 113 -6.25 -21.09 20.27
CA LYS A 113 -6.82 -21.84 21.40
C LYS A 113 -5.71 -22.12 22.43
N GLY A 114 -5.83 -21.54 23.62
CA GLY A 114 -4.98 -21.86 24.79
C GLY A 114 -3.79 -20.95 25.05
N GLY A 115 -3.60 -19.87 24.28
CA GLY A 115 -2.63 -18.83 24.58
C GLY A 115 -3.28 -17.66 25.33
N SER A 116 -2.58 -17.12 26.32
CA SER A 116 -2.87 -15.79 26.85
C SER A 116 -2.83 -14.80 25.66
N ASN A 117 -3.72 -13.77 25.68
CA ASN A 117 -3.78 -12.71 24.65
C ASN A 117 -2.48 -11.90 24.47
N ASN A 118 -1.36 -12.34 25.06
CA ASN A 118 -0.09 -11.62 25.14
C ASN A 118 0.91 -11.91 24.01
N ASP A 119 0.69 -12.91 23.15
CA ASP A 119 1.56 -13.11 22.01
C ASP A 119 1.04 -12.32 20.80
N SER A 120 1.72 -11.25 20.46
CA SER A 120 1.50 -10.43 19.28
C SER A 120 1.81 -11.25 18.02
N ALA A 121 0.89 -12.12 17.62
CA ALA A 121 0.88 -12.63 16.25
C ALA A 121 0.57 -11.44 15.35
N THR A 122 1.53 -11.02 14.58
CA THR A 122 1.30 -10.04 13.52
C THR A 122 0.31 -10.64 12.52
N ALA A 123 -0.59 -9.84 11.97
CA ALA A 123 -1.65 -10.25 11.03
C ALA A 123 -1.14 -10.94 9.73
N LYS A 124 0.10 -11.38 9.72
CA LYS A 124 0.77 -12.10 8.64
C LYS A 124 0.71 -13.62 8.77
N ASP A 125 0.17 -14.15 9.87
CA ASP A 125 0.28 -15.59 10.20
C ASP A 125 -0.88 -16.45 9.66
N ALA A 126 -1.68 -15.97 8.72
CA ALA A 126 -2.83 -16.73 8.26
C ALA A 126 -3.05 -16.64 6.75
N CYS A 127 -2.78 -17.73 6.06
CA CYS A 127 -3.14 -17.89 4.65
C CYS A 127 -3.89 -19.22 4.45
N GLU A 128 -5.04 -19.15 3.80
CA GLU A 128 -5.91 -20.30 3.52
C GLU A 128 -5.58 -21.08 2.25
N THR A 129 -4.74 -20.57 1.38
CA THR A 129 -4.50 -21.14 0.05
C THR A 129 -3.47 -22.26 0.01
N CYS A 130 -2.79 -22.58 1.12
CA CYS A 130 -1.60 -23.43 1.06
C CYS A 130 -1.79 -24.92 1.43
N GLY A 131 -2.99 -25.40 1.75
CA GLY A 131 -3.22 -26.84 2.04
C GLY A 131 -2.34 -27.45 3.15
N ALA A 132 -1.57 -26.66 3.91
CA ALA A 132 -0.75 -27.14 5.00
C ALA A 132 -1.63 -27.58 6.18
N GLN A 133 -1.29 -28.69 6.83
CA GLN A 133 -1.94 -29.13 8.06
C GLN A 133 -1.74 -28.06 9.14
N HIS A 134 -2.79 -27.24 9.33
CA HIS A 134 -2.83 -26.23 10.38
C HIS A 134 -2.88 -26.91 11.74
N ASP A 135 -2.21 -26.29 12.71
CA ASP A 135 -2.33 -26.67 14.10
C ASP A 135 -3.84 -26.73 14.47
N ALA A 136 -4.35 -27.89 14.85
CA ALA A 136 -5.79 -28.15 15.09
C ALA A 136 -6.40 -27.25 16.19
N GLN A 137 -5.61 -26.30 16.73
CA GLN A 137 -5.98 -25.42 17.84
C GLN A 137 -6.07 -23.93 17.46
N ALA A 138 -5.82 -23.52 16.19
CA ALA A 138 -5.89 -22.11 15.78
C ALA A 138 -6.99 -21.88 14.73
N THR A 139 -7.74 -20.76 14.86
CA THR A 139 -8.61 -20.25 13.80
C THR A 139 -7.87 -19.12 13.07
N TYR A 140 -7.62 -19.30 11.76
CA TYR A 140 -6.87 -18.31 10.98
C TYR A 140 -7.70 -17.07 10.64
N ALA A 141 -7.01 -15.94 10.48
CA ALA A 141 -7.60 -14.67 10.08
C ALA A 141 -8.16 -14.71 8.64
N SER A 142 -9.07 -13.81 8.33
CA SER A 142 -9.46 -13.58 6.94
C SER A 142 -8.33 -12.95 6.13
N GLU A 143 -8.36 -13.16 4.83
CA GLU A 143 -7.40 -12.59 3.91
C GLU A 143 -7.42 -11.05 3.96
N MET A 144 -6.26 -10.45 3.76
CA MET A 144 -6.11 -9.01 3.69
C MET A 144 -5.45 -8.63 2.37
N THR A 145 -6.00 -7.61 1.68
CA THR A 145 -5.47 -7.12 0.43
C THR A 145 -5.52 -5.59 0.35
N LYS A 146 -4.85 -5.01 -0.64
CA LYS A 146 -4.79 -3.56 -0.83
C LYS A 146 -6.16 -2.96 -1.18
N TRP A 147 -6.42 -1.80 -0.59
CA TRP A 147 -7.52 -0.91 -0.97
C TRP A 147 -7.13 -0.16 -2.24
N PHE A 148 -7.47 -0.75 -3.38
CA PHE A 148 -7.12 -0.25 -4.72
C PHE A 148 -5.59 -0.10 -4.89
N ASP A 149 -5.13 1.03 -5.39
CA ASP A 149 -3.69 1.34 -5.56
C ASP A 149 -3.07 2.06 -4.33
N THR A 150 -3.74 2.03 -3.17
CA THR A 150 -3.26 2.68 -1.93
C THR A 150 -2.38 1.76 -1.09
N ASN A 151 -1.70 2.31 -0.08
CA ASN A 151 -1.01 1.53 0.94
C ASN A 151 -1.93 1.00 2.05
N TYR A 152 -3.20 1.40 2.05
CA TYR A 152 -4.20 0.89 2.98
C TYR A 152 -4.66 -0.51 2.53
N HIS A 153 -4.85 -1.40 3.49
CA HIS A 153 -5.31 -2.77 3.26
C HIS A 153 -6.63 -3.01 4.00
N TYR A 154 -7.49 -3.80 3.40
CA TYR A 154 -8.78 -4.17 3.97
C TYR A 154 -8.88 -5.69 4.14
N ILE A 155 -9.74 -6.11 5.06
CA ILE A 155 -10.11 -7.52 5.27
C ILE A 155 -11.10 -7.93 4.20
N VAL A 156 -10.73 -8.95 3.41
CA VAL A 156 -11.51 -9.41 2.26
C VAL A 156 -12.78 -10.12 2.75
N PRO A 157 -13.99 -9.67 2.33
CA PRO A 157 -15.23 -10.38 2.60
C PRO A 157 -15.21 -11.79 1.97
N GLU A 158 -15.64 -12.78 2.71
CA GLU A 158 -15.72 -14.16 2.24
C GLU A 158 -17.15 -14.53 1.92
N PHE A 159 -17.40 -15.02 0.70
CA PHE A 159 -18.74 -15.40 0.25
C PHE A 159 -18.85 -16.88 -0.04
N ARG A 160 -20.02 -17.43 0.24
CA ARG A 160 -20.42 -18.80 -0.06
C ARG A 160 -21.85 -18.79 -0.64
N ALA A 161 -22.22 -19.84 -1.34
CA ALA A 161 -23.56 -19.96 -1.90
C ALA A 161 -24.68 -19.95 -0.82
N ASP A 162 -24.33 -20.34 0.42
CA ASP A 162 -25.24 -20.35 1.58
C ASP A 162 -25.10 -19.09 2.47
N THR A 163 -24.35 -18.08 2.06
CA THR A 163 -24.22 -16.81 2.80
C THR A 163 -25.61 -16.18 3.00
N ARG A 164 -25.88 -15.75 4.25
CA ARG A 164 -27.12 -15.05 4.62
C ARG A 164 -26.74 -13.73 5.25
N PHE A 165 -27.47 -12.69 4.87
CA PHE A 165 -27.27 -11.34 5.39
C PHE A 165 -28.38 -10.97 6.38
N ALA A 166 -27.99 -10.25 7.43
CA ALA A 166 -28.88 -9.67 8.41
C ALA A 166 -28.24 -8.42 9.02
N LEU A 167 -29.04 -7.46 9.46
CA LEU A 167 -28.54 -6.30 10.18
C LEU A 167 -27.98 -6.75 11.55
N SER A 168 -26.67 -6.81 11.67
CA SER A 168 -25.94 -7.46 12.77
C SER A 168 -24.96 -6.54 13.51
N ALA A 169 -25.03 -5.22 13.31
CA ALA A 169 -24.31 -4.23 14.09
C ALA A 169 -25.06 -2.89 14.13
N THR A 170 -24.79 -2.10 15.16
CA THR A 170 -25.45 -0.80 15.36
C THR A 170 -24.54 0.40 15.19
N LYS A 171 -23.24 0.17 15.00
CA LYS A 171 -22.18 1.21 14.96
C LYS A 171 -22.56 2.43 14.10
N ILE A 172 -23.07 2.22 12.89
CA ILE A 172 -23.43 3.31 11.98
C ILE A 172 -24.52 4.23 12.56
N PHE A 173 -25.48 3.66 13.31
CA PHE A 173 -26.57 4.40 13.96
C PHE A 173 -26.09 5.07 15.25
N ASP A 174 -25.25 4.38 16.00
CA ASP A 174 -24.70 4.85 17.27
C ASP A 174 -23.80 6.07 17.04
N GLU A 175 -22.89 6.01 16.06
CA GLU A 175 -22.00 7.12 15.71
C GLU A 175 -22.76 8.32 15.11
N PHE A 176 -23.79 8.07 14.29
CA PHE A 176 -24.67 9.15 13.82
C PHE A 176 -25.38 9.85 14.99
N SER A 177 -25.95 9.08 15.91
CA SER A 177 -26.63 9.59 17.10
C SER A 177 -25.68 10.30 18.06
N GLU A 178 -24.45 9.80 18.23
CA GLU A 178 -23.37 10.41 19.01
C GLU A 178 -23.03 11.81 18.46
N ALA A 179 -22.83 11.93 17.15
CA ALA A 179 -22.57 13.21 16.51
C ALA A 179 -23.76 14.19 16.63
N LEU A 180 -24.99 13.68 16.47
CA LEU A 180 -26.21 14.48 16.61
C LEU A 180 -26.37 15.03 18.04
N ALA A 181 -26.01 14.25 19.05
CA ALA A 181 -26.02 14.68 20.45
C ALA A 181 -25.00 15.81 20.74
N LEU A 182 -23.94 15.92 19.93
CA LEU A 182 -22.97 17.03 19.93
C LEU A 182 -23.42 18.25 19.09
N GLY A 183 -24.64 18.20 18.56
CA GLY A 183 -25.16 19.25 17.66
C GLY A 183 -24.49 19.25 16.28
N ILE A 184 -23.93 18.13 15.86
CA ILE A 184 -23.27 17.96 14.56
C ILE A 184 -24.10 17.01 13.69
N ARG A 185 -24.67 17.52 12.61
CA ARG A 185 -25.37 16.71 11.60
C ARG A 185 -24.35 16.11 10.68
N THR A 186 -24.16 14.79 10.76
CA THR A 186 -23.21 14.06 9.92
C THR A 186 -23.90 13.39 8.75
N LYS A 187 -23.10 13.01 7.79
CA LYS A 187 -23.43 12.19 6.65
C LYS A 187 -22.83 10.80 6.88
N PRO A 188 -23.62 9.77 7.27
CA PRO A 188 -23.13 8.41 7.44
C PRO A 188 -22.50 7.87 6.14
N VAL A 189 -21.36 7.17 6.28
CA VAL A 189 -20.61 6.57 5.18
C VAL A 189 -20.70 5.05 5.28
N ILE A 190 -21.00 4.38 4.18
CA ILE A 190 -21.00 2.92 4.06
C ILE A 190 -20.43 2.51 2.71
N ILE A 191 -19.73 1.39 2.64
CA ILE A 191 -19.33 0.79 1.37
C ILE A 191 -20.59 0.40 0.59
N GLY A 192 -20.69 0.78 -0.67
CA GLY A 192 -21.83 0.46 -1.52
C GLY A 192 -21.96 -1.05 -1.77
N PRO A 193 -23.18 -1.58 -1.96
CA PRO A 193 -23.41 -3.02 -2.02
C PRO A 193 -22.67 -3.70 -3.17
N VAL A 194 -22.47 -3.02 -4.29
CA VAL A 194 -21.81 -3.60 -5.45
C VAL A 194 -20.29 -3.64 -5.24
N SER A 195 -19.72 -2.57 -4.71
CA SER A 195 -18.31 -2.59 -4.27
C SER A 195 -18.06 -3.65 -3.21
N TYR A 196 -18.94 -3.79 -2.23
CA TYR A 196 -18.81 -4.80 -1.19
C TYR A 196 -18.72 -6.21 -1.77
N LEU A 197 -19.61 -6.55 -2.74
CA LEU A 197 -19.56 -7.86 -3.43
C LEU A 197 -18.31 -8.00 -4.31
N LYS A 198 -17.94 -6.96 -5.07
CA LYS A 198 -16.77 -6.98 -5.96
C LYS A 198 -15.46 -7.20 -5.20
N LEU A 199 -15.32 -6.58 -4.04
CA LEU A 199 -14.13 -6.63 -3.19
C LEU A 199 -13.96 -7.93 -2.42
N GLY A 200 -15.01 -8.76 -2.32
CA GLY A 200 -14.94 -10.04 -1.64
C GLY A 200 -14.51 -11.19 -2.56
N LYS A 201 -14.21 -12.32 -1.95
CA LYS A 201 -13.82 -13.57 -2.63
C LYS A 201 -14.78 -14.72 -2.29
N VAL A 202 -14.92 -15.64 -3.24
CA VAL A 202 -15.65 -16.89 -3.00
C VAL A 202 -14.74 -17.83 -2.21
N GLN A 203 -15.21 -18.21 -1.03
CA GLN A 203 -14.57 -19.19 -0.13
C GLN A 203 -15.53 -20.37 0.09
N ASP A 204 -15.91 -21.02 -1.02
CA ASP A 204 -16.83 -22.17 -1.01
C ASP A 204 -16.19 -23.35 -1.73
N SER A 205 -15.58 -24.27 -0.96
CA SER A 205 -14.94 -25.46 -1.51
C SER A 205 -15.91 -26.42 -2.23
N LYS A 206 -17.23 -26.32 -1.91
CA LYS A 206 -18.28 -27.14 -2.54
C LYS A 206 -18.76 -26.51 -3.84
N ASN A 207 -18.62 -25.19 -3.99
CA ASN A 207 -19.05 -24.45 -5.16
C ASN A 207 -18.06 -23.30 -5.50
N PRO A 208 -16.83 -23.63 -5.92
CA PRO A 208 -15.77 -22.64 -6.13
C PRO A 208 -16.07 -21.64 -7.26
N ASN A 209 -16.95 -21.98 -8.19
CA ASN A 209 -17.36 -21.15 -9.31
C ASN A 209 -18.67 -20.39 -9.03
N PHE A 210 -19.08 -20.27 -7.77
CA PHE A 210 -20.26 -19.53 -7.39
C PHE A 210 -20.14 -18.05 -7.74
N ASP A 211 -21.15 -17.51 -8.38
CA ASP A 211 -21.20 -16.09 -8.67
C ASP A 211 -21.64 -15.32 -7.42
N ARG A 212 -20.72 -14.57 -6.81
CA ARG A 212 -21.00 -13.73 -5.65
C ARG A 212 -22.04 -12.64 -5.89
N PHE A 213 -22.22 -12.16 -7.15
CA PHE A 213 -23.24 -11.17 -7.46
C PHE A 213 -24.66 -11.72 -7.38
N SER A 214 -24.86 -13.04 -7.40
CA SER A 214 -26.15 -13.65 -7.12
C SER A 214 -26.63 -13.41 -5.67
N LEU A 215 -25.74 -12.96 -4.78
CA LEU A 215 -26.08 -12.57 -3.40
C LEU A 215 -26.70 -11.16 -3.31
N LEU A 216 -26.69 -10.37 -4.38
CA LEU A 216 -27.17 -8.99 -4.37
C LEU A 216 -28.63 -8.89 -3.90
N ASP A 217 -29.51 -9.76 -4.41
CA ASP A 217 -30.93 -9.78 -4.05
C ASP A 217 -31.17 -10.05 -2.55
N SER A 218 -30.27 -10.80 -1.89
CA SER A 218 -30.35 -11.06 -0.45
C SER A 218 -29.66 -9.97 0.40
N LEU A 219 -28.72 -9.23 -0.18
CA LEU A 219 -27.99 -8.15 0.47
C LEU A 219 -28.80 -6.85 0.51
N LEU A 220 -29.48 -6.51 -0.59
CA LEU A 220 -30.23 -5.24 -0.75
C LEU A 220 -31.30 -5.00 0.33
N PRO A 221 -32.08 -5.99 0.80
CA PRO A 221 -33.01 -5.79 1.90
C PRO A 221 -32.34 -5.34 3.21
N VAL A 222 -31.10 -5.78 3.48
CA VAL A 222 -30.36 -5.33 4.66
C VAL A 222 -29.89 -3.88 4.52
N TYR A 223 -29.38 -3.51 3.34
CA TYR A 223 -29.07 -2.10 3.03
C TYR A 223 -30.32 -1.20 3.11
N ALA A 224 -31.46 -1.67 2.61
CA ALA A 224 -32.75 -0.96 2.74
C ALA A 224 -33.11 -0.71 4.20
N GLN A 225 -32.97 -1.72 5.08
CA GLN A 225 -33.19 -1.56 6.52
C GLN A 225 -32.22 -0.55 7.15
N ILE A 226 -30.95 -0.55 6.74
CA ILE A 226 -29.97 0.43 7.22
C ILE A 226 -30.40 1.84 6.85
N LEU A 227 -30.72 2.08 5.57
CA LEU A 227 -31.13 3.40 5.07
C LEU A 227 -32.44 3.89 5.74
N GLN A 228 -33.46 3.03 5.86
CA GLN A 228 -34.72 3.36 6.53
C GLN A 228 -34.51 3.73 8.00
N LYS A 229 -33.63 3.03 8.68
CA LYS A 229 -33.30 3.37 10.07
C LYS A 229 -32.55 4.68 10.20
N LEU A 230 -31.60 5.00 9.29
CA LEU A 230 -30.94 6.29 9.23
C LEU A 230 -31.92 7.43 8.91
N GLU A 231 -32.85 7.21 7.98
CA GLU A 231 -33.94 8.16 7.68
C GLU A 231 -34.78 8.43 8.94
N THR A 232 -35.16 7.40 9.67
CA THR A 232 -35.91 7.51 10.93
C THR A 232 -35.15 8.28 12.01
N LEU A 233 -33.83 8.13 12.07
CA LEU A 233 -32.95 8.88 12.99
C LEU A 233 -32.72 10.34 12.56
N GLY A 234 -33.22 10.73 11.38
CA GLY A 234 -33.14 12.10 10.86
C GLY A 234 -31.88 12.41 10.04
N ALA A 235 -31.22 11.40 9.49
CA ALA A 235 -30.18 11.62 8.50
C ALA A 235 -30.79 12.27 7.25
N GLU A 236 -30.09 13.26 6.70
CA GLU A 236 -30.46 13.92 5.46
C GLU A 236 -29.69 13.35 4.27
N TRP A 237 -28.40 13.11 4.46
CA TRP A 237 -27.48 12.56 3.47
C TRP A 237 -26.90 11.24 3.96
N VAL A 238 -26.70 10.31 3.01
CA VAL A 238 -25.92 9.09 3.21
C VAL A 238 -24.96 8.95 2.05
N GLN A 239 -23.70 8.70 2.35
CA GLN A 239 -22.65 8.41 1.37
C GLN A 239 -22.52 6.91 1.18
N LEU A 240 -22.56 6.47 -0.09
CA LEU A 240 -22.29 5.10 -0.50
C LEU A 240 -21.03 5.09 -1.36
N ASP A 241 -19.98 4.45 -0.86
CA ASP A 241 -18.69 4.37 -1.54
C ASP A 241 -18.70 3.24 -2.57
N GLU A 242 -18.67 3.63 -3.86
CA GLU A 242 -18.59 2.70 -5.00
C GLU A 242 -17.33 2.94 -5.83
N PRO A 243 -16.14 2.82 -5.21
CA PRO A 243 -14.87 3.11 -5.88
C PRO A 243 -14.55 2.13 -7.02
N ILE A 244 -15.26 1.01 -7.13
CA ILE A 244 -15.12 0.08 -8.26
C ILE A 244 -15.41 0.73 -9.61
N GLY A 245 -16.05 1.88 -9.64
CA GLY A 245 -16.23 2.68 -10.85
C GLY A 245 -14.92 3.01 -11.56
N ALA A 246 -13.80 3.11 -10.80
CA ALA A 246 -12.46 3.31 -11.34
C ALA A 246 -11.82 2.02 -11.90
N LEU A 247 -12.49 0.85 -11.80
CA LEU A 247 -12.02 -0.44 -12.32
C LEU A 247 -12.70 -0.77 -13.66
N ASP A 248 -12.17 -1.77 -14.35
CA ASP A 248 -12.83 -2.40 -15.47
C ASP A 248 -14.07 -3.15 -14.97
N LEU A 249 -15.25 -2.68 -15.30
CA LEU A 249 -16.53 -3.33 -14.99
C LEU A 249 -17.09 -4.01 -16.22
N ASP A 250 -17.63 -5.19 -16.04
CA ASP A 250 -18.42 -5.85 -17.10
C ASP A 250 -19.89 -5.37 -17.11
N ASP A 251 -20.66 -5.83 -18.09
CA ASP A 251 -22.08 -5.43 -18.23
C ASP A 251 -22.96 -5.95 -17.09
N ALA A 252 -22.63 -7.08 -16.48
CA ALA A 252 -23.38 -7.62 -15.34
C ALA A 252 -23.15 -6.75 -14.09
N GLU A 253 -21.94 -6.31 -13.86
CA GLU A 253 -21.56 -5.42 -12.76
C GLU A 253 -22.20 -4.02 -12.94
N ARG A 254 -22.22 -3.48 -14.15
CA ARG A 254 -22.95 -2.22 -14.44
C ARG A 254 -24.45 -2.36 -14.22
N ARG A 255 -25.06 -3.48 -14.61
CA ARG A 255 -26.48 -3.77 -14.30
C ARG A 255 -26.74 -3.92 -12.81
N ALA A 256 -25.80 -4.55 -12.07
CA ALA A 256 -25.88 -4.68 -10.62
C ALA A 256 -25.93 -3.30 -9.93
N LEU A 257 -25.12 -2.34 -10.35
CA LEU A 257 -25.20 -0.94 -9.88
C LEU A 257 -26.59 -0.35 -10.13
N SER A 258 -27.10 -0.43 -11.35
CA SER A 258 -28.42 0.13 -11.69
C SER A 258 -29.54 -0.50 -10.86
N THR A 259 -29.52 -1.82 -10.68
CA THR A 259 -30.49 -2.57 -9.88
C THR A 259 -30.42 -2.18 -8.41
N ALA A 260 -29.19 -2.13 -7.85
CA ALA A 260 -28.97 -1.81 -6.45
C ALA A 260 -29.50 -0.41 -6.12
N TYR A 261 -29.11 0.59 -6.89
CA TYR A 261 -29.49 1.98 -6.58
C TYR A 261 -30.96 2.27 -6.85
N ALA A 262 -31.59 1.60 -7.80
CA ALA A 262 -33.05 1.66 -7.96
C ALA A 262 -33.79 1.15 -6.70
N ALA A 263 -33.33 0.02 -6.15
CA ALA A 263 -33.92 -0.54 -4.93
C ALA A 263 -33.66 0.34 -3.71
N LEU A 264 -32.45 0.87 -3.53
CA LEU A 264 -32.08 1.69 -2.37
C LEU A 264 -32.79 3.05 -2.38
N ALA A 265 -32.90 3.71 -3.53
CA ALA A 265 -33.64 4.97 -3.66
C ALA A 265 -35.13 4.80 -3.37
N ALA A 266 -35.72 3.67 -3.79
CA ALA A 266 -37.12 3.36 -3.50
C ALA A 266 -37.33 3.03 -2.00
N ALA A 267 -36.36 2.42 -1.33
CA ALA A 267 -36.45 2.03 0.08
C ALA A 267 -36.42 3.20 1.06
N ALA A 268 -35.69 4.28 0.74
CA ALA A 268 -35.52 5.45 1.62
C ALA A 268 -35.61 6.76 0.80
N PRO A 269 -36.81 7.12 0.31
CA PRO A 269 -37.00 8.19 -0.67
C PRO A 269 -36.76 9.61 -0.15
N LYS A 270 -36.64 9.79 1.19
CA LYS A 270 -36.31 11.09 1.80
C LYS A 270 -34.81 11.30 1.98
N LEU A 271 -34.02 10.24 1.93
CA LEU A 271 -32.57 10.36 2.01
C LEU A 271 -31.97 10.84 0.69
N LYS A 272 -31.04 11.77 0.80
CA LYS A 272 -30.18 12.18 -0.29
C LYS A 272 -28.98 11.21 -0.36
N LEU A 273 -29.02 10.29 -1.32
CA LEU A 273 -27.92 9.37 -1.53
C LEU A 273 -26.82 10.07 -2.32
N LEU A 274 -25.61 10.07 -1.79
CA LEU A 274 -24.39 10.51 -2.46
C LEU A 274 -23.55 9.28 -2.81
N VAL A 275 -23.45 8.93 -4.07
CA VAL A 275 -22.55 7.90 -4.55
C VAL A 275 -21.16 8.49 -4.75
N THR A 276 -20.14 7.89 -4.18
CA THR A 276 -18.78 8.38 -4.30
C THR A 276 -17.89 7.39 -5.04
N THR A 277 -17.18 7.93 -6.04
CA THR A 277 -16.15 7.23 -6.79
C THR A 277 -14.83 7.98 -6.63
N TYR A 278 -13.71 7.27 -6.59
CA TYR A 278 -12.42 7.90 -6.37
C TYR A 278 -11.28 7.01 -6.87
N PHE A 279 -10.05 7.55 -6.84
CA PHE A 279 -8.79 6.96 -7.29
C PHE A 279 -8.60 6.91 -8.81
N GLY A 280 -9.51 7.47 -9.59
CA GLY A 280 -9.37 7.56 -11.03
C GLY A 280 -10.67 7.85 -11.77
N ALA A 281 -10.58 7.96 -13.08
CA ALA A 281 -11.71 8.22 -13.97
C ALA A 281 -12.63 7.01 -14.09
N LEU A 282 -13.93 7.29 -14.29
CA LEU A 282 -14.95 6.27 -14.55
C LEU A 282 -14.89 5.71 -15.98
N ARG A 283 -14.41 6.52 -16.94
CA ARG A 283 -14.30 6.17 -18.37
C ARG A 283 -15.62 5.62 -18.93
N GLU A 284 -15.65 4.37 -19.39
CA GLU A 284 -16.85 3.69 -19.91
C GLU A 284 -17.96 3.50 -18.87
N ASN A 285 -17.65 3.53 -17.59
CA ASN A 285 -18.62 3.40 -16.51
C ASN A 285 -19.40 4.70 -16.24
N LEU A 286 -18.92 5.87 -16.72
CA LEU A 286 -19.50 7.19 -16.40
C LEU A 286 -21.01 7.25 -16.70
N ALA A 287 -21.44 6.77 -17.85
CA ALA A 287 -22.86 6.79 -18.23
C ALA A 287 -23.75 6.02 -17.25
N THR A 288 -23.27 4.88 -16.75
CA THR A 288 -23.99 4.10 -15.71
C THR A 288 -24.13 4.93 -14.44
N TYR A 289 -23.05 5.53 -13.95
CA TYR A 289 -23.07 6.32 -12.70
C TYR A 289 -23.94 7.58 -12.82
N LEU A 290 -23.90 8.29 -13.96
CA LEU A 290 -24.78 9.46 -14.22
C LEU A 290 -26.27 9.07 -14.22
N SER A 291 -26.60 7.85 -14.63
CA SER A 291 -27.98 7.36 -14.68
C SER A 291 -28.55 6.89 -13.35
N LEU A 292 -27.73 6.62 -12.32
CA LEU A 292 -28.20 6.12 -11.03
C LEU A 292 -29.21 7.08 -10.38
N PRO A 293 -30.32 6.60 -9.80
CA PRO A 293 -31.33 7.44 -9.17
C PRO A 293 -30.89 7.93 -7.78
N VAL A 294 -29.87 8.80 -7.74
CA VAL A 294 -29.24 9.34 -6.53
C VAL A 294 -29.24 10.85 -6.54
N ALA A 295 -29.15 11.48 -5.36
CA ALA A 295 -29.17 12.93 -5.24
C ALA A 295 -27.88 13.60 -5.73
N ALA A 296 -26.74 12.90 -5.55
CA ALA A 296 -25.45 13.42 -5.98
C ALA A 296 -24.47 12.31 -6.36
N LEU A 297 -23.55 12.65 -7.25
CA LEU A 297 -22.40 11.82 -7.65
C LEU A 297 -21.12 12.58 -7.33
N HIS A 298 -20.13 11.89 -6.72
CA HIS A 298 -18.80 12.43 -6.51
C HIS A 298 -17.81 11.82 -7.51
N LEU A 299 -16.99 12.67 -8.13
CA LEU A 299 -15.94 12.30 -9.08
C LEU A 299 -14.59 12.82 -8.64
N ASP A 300 -13.55 12.05 -8.86
CA ASP A 300 -12.15 12.47 -8.72
C ASP A 300 -11.80 13.49 -9.81
N ALA A 301 -11.64 14.75 -9.42
CA ALA A 301 -11.33 15.87 -10.33
C ALA A 301 -9.83 16.27 -10.25
N THR A 302 -8.97 15.41 -9.71
CA THR A 302 -7.51 15.54 -9.77
C THR A 302 -6.96 15.04 -11.11
N PRO A 303 -5.65 15.19 -11.38
CA PRO A 303 -5.04 14.62 -12.59
C PRO A 303 -5.12 13.07 -12.71
N ARG A 304 -5.53 12.36 -11.66
CA ARG A 304 -5.83 10.91 -11.72
C ARG A 304 -7.20 10.64 -12.34
N GLY A 305 -8.16 11.53 -12.10
CA GLY A 305 -9.41 11.62 -12.83
C GLY A 305 -9.15 12.31 -14.18
N ASP A 306 -9.87 11.89 -15.22
CA ASP A 306 -9.77 12.53 -16.53
C ASP A 306 -10.55 13.86 -16.52
N LEU A 307 -9.87 14.99 -16.74
CA LEU A 307 -10.53 16.29 -16.78
C LEU A 307 -11.58 16.39 -17.89
N SER A 308 -11.40 15.68 -19.03
CA SER A 308 -12.39 15.62 -20.10
C SER A 308 -13.66 14.88 -19.65
N GLU A 309 -13.51 13.90 -18.74
CA GLU A 309 -14.64 13.22 -18.11
C GLU A 309 -15.45 14.16 -17.22
N ILE A 310 -14.78 15.06 -16.50
CA ILE A 310 -15.47 16.07 -15.68
C ILE A 310 -16.28 17.02 -16.56
N GLU A 311 -15.72 17.47 -17.68
CA GLU A 311 -16.45 18.31 -18.65
C GLU A 311 -17.67 17.60 -19.22
N ARG A 312 -17.53 16.31 -19.53
CA ARG A 312 -18.61 15.44 -20.00
C ARG A 312 -19.68 15.25 -18.93
N ALA A 313 -19.27 14.94 -17.69
CA ALA A 313 -20.18 14.83 -16.55
C ALA A 313 -20.99 16.13 -16.33
N LEU A 314 -20.32 17.29 -16.38
CA LEU A 314 -20.97 18.57 -16.27
C LEU A 314 -22.00 18.85 -17.40
N ALA A 315 -21.79 18.25 -18.59
CA ALA A 315 -22.69 18.39 -19.73
C ALA A 315 -23.88 17.43 -19.67
N GLU A 316 -23.68 16.21 -19.22
CA GLU A 316 -24.61 15.09 -19.27
C GLU A 316 -25.38 14.86 -17.95
N LEU A 317 -24.97 15.50 -16.83
CA LEU A 317 -25.59 15.30 -15.52
C LEU A 317 -27.09 15.70 -15.56
N PRO A 318 -28.00 14.80 -15.16
CA PRO A 318 -29.42 15.12 -15.03
C PRO A 318 -29.68 16.35 -14.17
N THR A 319 -30.73 17.12 -14.51
CA THR A 319 -30.99 18.43 -13.86
C THR A 319 -31.45 18.33 -12.41
N ASP A 320 -31.88 17.17 -11.97
CA ASP A 320 -32.31 16.85 -10.60
C ASP A 320 -31.18 16.38 -9.72
N LYS A 321 -29.96 16.24 -10.27
CA LYS A 321 -28.78 15.75 -9.53
C LYS A 321 -27.75 16.85 -9.27
N ALA A 322 -27.03 16.69 -8.19
CA ALA A 322 -25.82 17.47 -7.86
C ALA A 322 -24.56 16.72 -8.25
N LEU A 323 -23.49 17.46 -8.55
CA LEU A 323 -22.17 16.92 -8.78
C LEU A 323 -21.20 17.38 -7.67
N SER A 324 -20.52 16.43 -7.08
CA SER A 324 -19.41 16.71 -6.17
C SER A 324 -18.09 16.54 -6.92
N LEU A 325 -17.26 17.57 -6.87
CA LEU A 325 -15.92 17.56 -7.46
C LEU A 325 -14.85 17.42 -6.39
N GLY A 326 -14.10 16.34 -6.50
CA GLY A 326 -12.92 16.05 -5.68
C GLY A 326 -11.71 16.82 -6.17
N LEU A 327 -11.69 18.14 -5.96
CA LEU A 327 -10.65 19.03 -6.48
C LEU A 327 -9.39 19.05 -5.65
N VAL A 328 -9.49 18.86 -4.33
CA VAL A 328 -8.36 18.82 -3.40
C VAL A 328 -7.82 17.38 -3.33
N ASP A 329 -6.57 17.14 -3.71
CA ASP A 329 -6.01 15.78 -3.74
C ASP A 329 -5.94 15.18 -2.33
N GLY A 330 -6.78 14.17 -2.05
CA GLY A 330 -6.82 13.42 -0.79
C GLY A 330 -5.81 12.26 -0.72
N ARG A 331 -5.09 11.97 -1.81
CA ARG A 331 -4.10 10.89 -1.90
C ARG A 331 -2.68 11.35 -1.67
N ASN A 332 -2.40 12.65 -1.84
CA ASN A 332 -1.07 13.21 -1.72
C ASN A 332 -1.04 14.36 -0.72
N ILE A 333 0.15 14.73 -0.29
CA ILE A 333 0.38 15.67 0.81
C ILE A 333 0.69 17.09 0.35
N TRP A 334 0.63 17.35 -0.95
CA TRP A 334 0.95 18.68 -1.49
C TRP A 334 -0.20 19.66 -1.26
N LYS A 335 0.15 20.90 -0.98
CA LYS A 335 -0.78 22.02 -0.92
C LYS A 335 -1.38 22.26 -2.30
N SER A 336 -2.69 22.43 -2.37
CA SER A 336 -3.41 22.72 -3.61
C SER A 336 -3.02 24.08 -4.19
N ASP A 337 -2.86 24.17 -5.50
CA ASP A 337 -2.69 25.46 -6.20
C ASP A 337 -4.07 26.04 -6.61
N PHE A 338 -4.56 27.00 -5.87
CA PHE A 338 -5.87 27.62 -6.13
C PHE A 338 -5.93 28.35 -7.46
N ALA A 339 -4.81 28.84 -8.00
CA ALA A 339 -4.80 29.45 -9.33
C ALA A 339 -5.20 28.44 -10.42
N ALA A 340 -4.91 27.15 -10.22
CA ALA A 340 -5.32 26.08 -11.14
C ALA A 340 -6.73 25.55 -10.85
N LEU A 341 -7.15 25.49 -9.58
CA LEU A 341 -8.41 24.86 -9.17
C LEU A 341 -9.62 25.80 -9.22
N LEU A 342 -9.45 27.07 -8.85
CA LEU A 342 -10.55 28.02 -8.76
C LEU A 342 -11.29 28.24 -10.11
N PRO A 343 -10.59 28.41 -11.25
CA PRO A 343 -11.28 28.54 -12.54
C PRO A 343 -12.17 27.32 -12.88
N ARG A 344 -11.72 26.11 -12.50
CA ARG A 344 -12.50 24.87 -12.72
C ARG A 344 -13.75 24.83 -11.85
N ALA A 345 -13.60 25.19 -10.55
CA ALA A 345 -14.72 25.24 -9.62
C ALA A 345 -15.76 26.30 -10.06
N GLN A 346 -15.29 27.46 -10.52
CA GLN A 346 -16.15 28.55 -11.02
C GLN A 346 -16.88 28.15 -12.31
N ALA A 347 -16.21 27.48 -13.26
CA ALA A 347 -16.84 26.98 -14.48
C ALA A 347 -17.92 25.95 -14.17
N ALA A 348 -17.66 25.04 -13.23
CA ALA A 348 -18.65 24.08 -12.76
C ALA A 348 -19.85 24.77 -12.08
N ALA A 349 -19.61 25.75 -11.20
CA ALA A 349 -20.67 26.52 -10.56
C ALA A 349 -21.51 27.30 -11.55
N ALA A 350 -20.90 27.91 -12.58
CA ALA A 350 -21.61 28.63 -13.63
C ALA A 350 -22.51 27.69 -14.43
N LYS A 351 -22.08 26.45 -14.67
CA LYS A 351 -22.83 25.48 -15.50
C LYS A 351 -23.95 24.78 -14.73
N LEU A 352 -23.69 24.38 -13.46
CA LEU A 352 -24.66 23.64 -12.65
C LEU A 352 -25.60 24.53 -11.86
N GLY A 353 -25.20 25.74 -11.56
CA GLY A 353 -25.84 26.58 -10.52
C GLY A 353 -25.31 26.15 -9.13
N ALA A 354 -25.32 27.11 -8.20
CA ALA A 354 -24.69 26.97 -6.89
C ALA A 354 -25.28 25.85 -6.03
N GLY A 355 -26.56 25.56 -6.11
CA GLY A 355 -27.21 24.52 -5.31
C GLY A 355 -26.90 23.08 -5.77
N ARG A 356 -26.24 22.91 -6.91
CA ARG A 356 -25.95 21.58 -7.51
C ARG A 356 -24.46 21.25 -7.55
N LEU A 357 -23.61 22.12 -7.05
CA LEU A 357 -22.16 21.87 -6.93
C LEU A 357 -21.79 21.61 -5.48
N LEU A 358 -21.06 20.51 -5.25
CA LEU A 358 -20.38 20.22 -3.99
C LEU A 358 -18.87 20.19 -4.24
N LEU A 359 -18.09 20.63 -3.28
CA LEU A 359 -16.62 20.56 -3.32
C LEU A 359 -16.09 19.67 -2.18
N ALA A 360 -15.09 18.85 -2.51
CA ALA A 360 -14.55 17.86 -1.58
C ALA A 360 -13.07 17.55 -1.87
N PRO A 361 -12.39 16.82 -0.96
CA PRO A 361 -11.20 16.08 -1.33
C PRO A 361 -11.54 14.98 -2.35
N SER A 362 -10.55 14.58 -3.16
CA SER A 362 -10.73 13.57 -4.22
C SER A 362 -11.08 12.18 -3.70
N CYS A 363 -10.73 11.90 -2.45
CA CYS A 363 -11.04 10.65 -1.73
C CYS A 363 -11.02 10.91 -0.22
N SER A 364 -11.21 9.85 0.59
CA SER A 364 -11.05 9.94 2.04
C SER A 364 -9.66 10.46 2.43
N LEU A 365 -9.59 11.41 3.34
CA LEU A 365 -8.34 11.96 3.87
C LEU A 365 -7.56 10.98 4.79
N GLN A 366 -8.08 9.75 4.99
CA GLN A 366 -7.33 8.71 5.73
C GLN A 366 -5.99 8.35 5.10
N HIS A 367 -5.78 8.69 3.83
CA HIS A 367 -4.56 8.38 3.07
C HIS A 367 -3.45 9.40 3.25
N VAL A 368 -3.71 10.48 3.96
CA VAL A 368 -2.73 11.53 4.30
C VAL A 368 -2.60 11.67 5.82
N PRO A 369 -1.47 12.20 6.33
CA PRO A 369 -1.30 12.42 7.76
C PRO A 369 -2.32 13.41 8.33
N VAL A 370 -2.47 13.43 9.66
CA VAL A 370 -3.55 14.18 10.32
C VAL A 370 -3.35 15.69 10.23
N THR A 371 -2.20 16.23 10.66
CA THR A 371 -1.93 17.68 10.73
C THR A 371 -0.45 18.01 10.68
N LEU A 372 -0.10 19.13 10.05
CA LEU A 372 1.25 19.70 10.01
C LEU A 372 1.69 20.39 11.31
N ARG A 373 0.77 20.65 12.24
CA ARG A 373 1.12 21.35 13.49
C ARG A 373 2.22 20.67 14.28
N ASN A 374 2.26 19.35 14.24
CA ASN A 374 3.19 18.54 15.01
C ASN A 374 4.55 18.37 14.33
N GLU A 375 4.72 18.80 13.09
CA GLU A 375 5.99 18.73 12.34
C GLU A 375 6.89 19.89 12.74
N GLN A 376 7.81 19.66 13.71
CA GLN A 376 8.67 20.70 14.23
C GLN A 376 10.03 20.80 13.52
N LYS A 377 10.48 19.72 12.87
CA LYS A 377 11.78 19.67 12.20
C LYS A 377 11.76 20.11 10.74
N LEU A 378 10.57 20.21 10.15
CA LEU A 378 10.44 20.73 8.80
C LEU A 378 10.62 22.24 8.80
N ASP A 379 11.48 22.76 7.93
CA ASP A 379 11.65 24.20 7.74
C ASP A 379 10.37 24.85 7.20
N ALA A 380 10.25 26.16 7.41
CA ALA A 380 9.02 26.89 7.11
C ALA A 380 8.67 26.89 5.60
N GLU A 381 9.67 26.93 4.72
CA GLU A 381 9.46 26.90 3.28
C GLU A 381 8.88 25.56 2.85
N PHE A 382 9.53 24.47 3.23
CA PHE A 382 9.09 23.12 2.90
C PHE A 382 7.70 22.81 3.49
N LYS A 383 7.49 23.15 4.77
CA LYS A 383 6.19 23.00 5.43
C LYS A 383 5.10 23.81 4.72
N GLY A 384 5.45 24.95 4.13
CA GLY A 384 4.55 25.79 3.33
C GLY A 384 4.05 25.11 2.04
N TRP A 385 4.74 24.11 1.51
CA TRP A 385 4.34 23.35 0.33
C TRP A 385 3.39 22.19 0.63
N LEU A 386 3.21 21.84 1.92
CA LEU A 386 2.47 20.66 2.35
C LEU A 386 1.05 21.02 2.81
N ALA A 387 0.14 20.06 2.71
CA ALA A 387 -1.18 20.07 3.33
C ALA A 387 -1.56 18.64 3.75
N TYR A 388 -1.76 18.41 5.05
CA TYR A 388 -2.26 17.18 5.62
C TYR A 388 -3.79 17.25 5.75
N ALA A 389 -4.43 16.28 6.39
CA ALA A 389 -5.89 16.20 6.40
C ALA A 389 -6.56 17.48 6.92
N GLU A 390 -6.07 18.06 8.03
CA GLU A 390 -6.63 19.28 8.60
C GLU A 390 -6.46 20.49 7.68
N GLU A 391 -5.29 20.63 7.06
CA GLU A 391 -5.00 21.72 6.14
C GLU A 391 -5.83 21.57 4.83
N LYS A 392 -6.06 20.34 4.36
CA LYS A 392 -6.91 20.06 3.18
C LYS A 392 -8.38 20.37 3.41
N LEU A 393 -8.90 20.18 4.62
CA LEU A 393 -10.26 20.66 4.95
C LEU A 393 -10.36 22.18 4.78
N SER A 394 -9.35 22.92 5.24
CA SER A 394 -9.28 24.38 5.07
C SER A 394 -9.16 24.77 3.59
N GLU A 395 -8.45 23.98 2.78
CA GLU A 395 -8.38 24.21 1.32
C GLU A 395 -9.76 24.05 0.65
N VAL A 396 -10.52 23.03 1.01
CA VAL A 396 -11.88 22.80 0.48
C VAL A 396 -12.79 23.99 0.82
N SER A 397 -12.79 24.43 2.07
CA SER A 397 -13.62 25.54 2.55
C SER A 397 -13.25 26.87 1.90
N THR A 398 -11.92 27.14 1.79
CA THR A 398 -11.41 28.36 1.14
C THR A 398 -11.78 28.39 -0.34
N LEU A 399 -11.67 27.23 -1.02
CA LEU A 399 -12.04 27.13 -2.43
C LEU A 399 -13.55 27.40 -2.64
N ALA A 400 -14.41 26.86 -1.78
CA ALA A 400 -15.84 27.11 -1.82
C ALA A 400 -16.19 28.57 -1.58
N ALA A 401 -15.55 29.21 -0.60
CA ALA A 401 -15.68 30.63 -0.33
C ALA A 401 -15.18 31.48 -1.53
N ALA A 402 -14.09 31.08 -2.17
CA ALA A 402 -13.55 31.76 -3.35
C ALA A 402 -14.50 31.72 -4.55
N VAL A 403 -15.20 30.59 -4.76
CA VAL A 403 -16.25 30.48 -5.80
C VAL A 403 -17.37 31.47 -5.56
N ALA A 404 -17.75 31.71 -4.30
CA ALA A 404 -18.77 32.68 -3.92
C ALA A 404 -18.28 34.15 -3.91
N GLY A 405 -16.98 34.36 -4.06
CA GLY A 405 -16.38 35.69 -3.93
C GLY A 405 -16.19 36.15 -2.46
N GLU A 406 -16.26 35.23 -1.51
CA GLU A 406 -16.20 35.46 -0.06
C GLU A 406 -14.87 35.08 0.58
N ALA A 407 -13.91 34.59 -0.20
CA ALA A 407 -12.62 34.12 0.35
C ALA A 407 -11.76 35.26 0.88
N ASP A 408 -11.05 34.97 1.95
CA ASP A 408 -10.02 35.85 2.45
C ASP A 408 -8.88 36.03 1.41
N GLN A 409 -8.69 37.26 0.97
CA GLN A 409 -7.67 37.60 -0.02
C GLN A 409 -6.25 37.35 0.49
N ALA A 410 -6.01 37.46 1.81
CA ALA A 410 -4.72 37.12 2.39
C ALA A 410 -4.44 35.61 2.28
N ALA A 411 -5.45 34.75 2.50
CA ALA A 411 -5.33 33.30 2.34
C ALA A 411 -5.05 32.92 0.88
N LEU A 412 -5.73 33.56 -0.07
CA LEU A 412 -5.47 33.31 -1.53
C LEU A 412 -4.06 33.78 -1.92
N ALA A 413 -3.61 34.93 -1.46
CA ALA A 413 -2.27 35.43 -1.72
C ALA A 413 -1.18 34.51 -1.10
N ALA A 414 -1.39 34.02 0.12
CA ALA A 414 -0.48 33.09 0.78
C ALA A 414 -0.39 31.75 0.03
N ASN A 415 -1.52 31.23 -0.49
CA ASN A 415 -1.54 30.04 -1.31
C ASN A 415 -0.76 30.25 -2.62
N ALA A 416 -1.00 31.35 -3.32
CA ALA A 416 -0.28 31.68 -4.55
C ALA A 416 1.24 31.82 -4.31
N ALA A 417 1.66 32.44 -3.20
CA ALA A 417 3.05 32.56 -2.82
C ALA A 417 3.69 31.19 -2.55
N ALA A 418 3.00 30.29 -1.84
CA ALA A 418 3.47 28.93 -1.57
C ALA A 418 3.61 28.11 -2.87
N ALA A 419 2.62 28.18 -3.75
CA ALA A 419 2.64 27.51 -5.04
C ALA A 419 3.79 28.04 -5.93
N LYS A 420 4.02 29.35 -5.94
CA LYS A 420 5.15 29.98 -6.65
C LYS A 420 6.49 29.52 -6.07
N SER A 421 6.66 29.59 -4.72
CA SER A 421 7.88 29.13 -4.05
C SER A 421 8.21 27.69 -4.44
N ARG A 422 7.21 26.78 -4.44
CA ARG A 422 7.42 25.39 -4.82
C ARG A 422 7.85 25.23 -6.28
N ARG A 423 7.19 25.94 -7.21
CA ARG A 423 7.55 25.87 -8.64
C ARG A 423 8.94 26.42 -8.98
N GLU A 424 9.44 27.38 -8.23
CA GLU A 424 10.68 28.08 -8.51
C GLU A 424 11.85 27.64 -7.62
N SER A 425 11.63 26.77 -6.65
CA SER A 425 12.65 26.40 -5.66
C SER A 425 13.81 25.61 -6.27
N PRO A 426 15.06 26.07 -6.11
CA PRO A 426 16.24 25.32 -6.54
C PRO A 426 16.47 24.04 -5.71
N ARG A 427 15.76 23.87 -4.59
CA ARG A 427 15.77 22.61 -3.81
C ARG A 427 15.01 21.50 -4.53
N ILE A 428 14.03 21.88 -5.37
CA ILE A 428 13.19 20.93 -6.12
C ILE A 428 13.82 20.66 -7.48
N HIS A 429 14.25 21.73 -8.18
CA HIS A 429 14.71 21.65 -9.55
C HIS A 429 16.24 21.80 -9.62
N ARG A 430 16.90 20.71 -9.97
CA ARG A 430 18.35 20.61 -10.08
C ARG A 430 18.74 20.37 -11.54
N PRO A 431 19.26 21.38 -12.25
CA PRO A 431 19.55 21.28 -13.68
C PRO A 431 20.49 20.12 -14.06
N GLU A 432 21.45 19.79 -13.19
CA GLU A 432 22.38 18.68 -13.41
C GLU A 432 21.68 17.30 -13.39
N VAL A 433 20.68 17.12 -12.51
CA VAL A 433 19.88 15.89 -12.45
C VAL A 433 19.00 15.77 -13.68
N LYS A 434 18.33 16.85 -14.06
CA LYS A 434 17.50 16.92 -15.28
C LYS A 434 18.32 16.63 -16.54
N ALA A 435 19.50 17.25 -16.66
CA ALA A 435 20.39 17.01 -17.80
C ALA A 435 20.83 15.54 -17.87
N ARG A 436 21.13 14.93 -16.70
CA ARG A 436 21.51 13.52 -16.63
C ARG A 436 20.35 12.60 -17.04
N ALA A 437 19.14 12.85 -16.55
CA ALA A 437 17.95 12.09 -16.91
C ALA A 437 17.62 12.24 -18.42
N ALA A 438 17.75 13.44 -18.96
CA ALA A 438 17.54 13.69 -20.40
C ALA A 438 18.58 13.04 -21.32
N ALA A 439 19.75 12.70 -20.79
CA ALA A 439 20.81 12.03 -21.53
C ALA A 439 20.69 10.50 -21.58
N ILE A 440 19.67 9.92 -20.95
CA ILE A 440 19.43 8.47 -20.98
C ILE A 440 19.19 8.04 -22.45
N ALA A 441 20.04 7.14 -22.94
CA ALA A 441 19.90 6.52 -24.24
C ALA A 441 19.27 5.13 -24.15
N ALA A 442 18.70 4.62 -25.22
CA ALA A 442 18.11 3.28 -25.26
C ALA A 442 19.10 2.18 -24.83
N SER A 443 20.38 2.33 -25.15
CA SER A 443 21.45 1.41 -24.74
C SER A 443 21.74 1.42 -23.24
N ASP A 444 21.28 2.42 -22.48
CA ASP A 444 21.50 2.48 -21.03
C ASP A 444 20.63 1.50 -20.25
N PHE A 445 19.61 0.94 -20.88
CA PHE A 445 18.76 -0.08 -20.30
C PHE A 445 19.29 -1.51 -20.49
N ASP A 446 20.31 -1.69 -21.35
CA ASP A 446 20.79 -3.01 -21.73
C ASP A 446 22.08 -3.39 -21.01
N ARG A 447 22.20 -4.66 -20.61
CA ARG A 447 23.47 -5.28 -20.22
C ARG A 447 24.31 -5.49 -21.49
N ALA A 448 25.63 -5.48 -21.32
CA ALA A 448 26.56 -5.58 -22.47
C ALA A 448 26.37 -6.87 -23.27
N SER A 449 26.00 -7.99 -22.62
CA SER A 449 25.81 -9.28 -23.26
C SER A 449 24.49 -9.95 -22.84
N PRO A 450 23.94 -10.86 -23.68
CA PRO A 450 22.82 -11.70 -23.31
C PRO A 450 23.14 -12.59 -22.09
N TYR A 451 22.10 -13.01 -21.35
CA TYR A 451 22.21 -13.79 -20.12
C TYR A 451 23.14 -15.02 -20.25
N ALA A 452 23.06 -15.79 -21.34
CA ALA A 452 23.91 -16.97 -21.53
C ALA A 452 25.42 -16.66 -21.50
N ALA A 453 25.82 -15.52 -22.05
CA ALA A 453 27.20 -15.05 -22.00
C ALA A 453 27.56 -14.54 -20.60
N ARG A 454 26.65 -13.80 -19.96
CA ARG A 454 26.84 -13.31 -18.57
C ARG A 454 27.00 -14.48 -17.61
N ARG A 455 26.18 -15.54 -17.74
CA ARG A 455 26.28 -16.72 -16.90
C ARG A 455 27.64 -17.41 -17.00
N ILE A 456 28.21 -17.49 -18.21
CA ILE A 456 29.57 -18.03 -18.41
C ILE A 456 30.61 -17.12 -17.73
N ALA A 457 30.47 -15.79 -17.85
CA ALA A 457 31.37 -14.84 -17.21
C ALA A 457 31.29 -14.90 -15.69
N GLN A 458 30.14 -15.17 -15.12
CA GLN A 458 29.88 -15.23 -13.67
C GLN A 458 30.30 -16.58 -13.08
N ARG A 459 29.88 -17.69 -13.66
CA ARG A 459 30.00 -19.06 -13.10
C ARG A 459 30.98 -19.98 -13.85
N GLY A 460 31.52 -19.56 -14.99
CA GLY A 460 32.57 -20.32 -15.68
C GLY A 460 33.88 -20.40 -14.88
N ALA A 461 34.82 -21.24 -15.25
CA ALA A 461 36.04 -21.56 -14.49
C ALA A 461 36.86 -20.35 -14.02
N ASN A 462 36.76 -19.22 -14.72
CA ASN A 462 37.43 -17.96 -14.36
C ASN A 462 36.47 -16.90 -13.81
N GLY A 463 35.21 -17.24 -13.58
CA GLY A 463 34.21 -16.29 -13.05
C GLY A 463 34.33 -16.14 -11.54
N PRO A 464 33.90 -15.00 -10.99
CA PRO A 464 33.98 -14.76 -9.54
C PRO A 464 33.04 -15.67 -8.73
N LEU A 465 32.08 -16.30 -9.36
CA LEU A 465 31.12 -17.24 -8.75
C LEU A 465 31.34 -18.69 -9.20
N ALA A 466 32.52 -19.03 -9.73
CA ALA A 466 32.87 -20.36 -10.24
C ALA A 466 32.79 -21.46 -9.18
N THR A 467 32.87 -21.10 -7.89
CA THR A 467 32.80 -22.05 -6.76
C THR A 467 31.37 -22.36 -6.31
N LEU A 468 30.36 -21.68 -6.84
CA LEU A 468 28.97 -21.98 -6.48
C LEU A 468 28.56 -23.34 -7.02
N PRO A 469 27.98 -24.23 -6.19
CA PRO A 469 27.46 -25.53 -6.63
C PRO A 469 26.16 -25.34 -7.43
N ASP A 470 25.63 -26.44 -7.97
CA ASP A 470 24.24 -26.48 -8.42
C ASP A 470 23.31 -26.32 -7.22
N PHE A 471 22.10 -25.78 -7.44
CA PHE A 471 21.17 -25.40 -6.37
C PHE A 471 21.84 -24.55 -5.28
N PRO A 472 22.46 -23.40 -5.62
CA PRO A 472 23.16 -22.61 -4.62
C PRO A 472 22.21 -22.13 -3.54
N THR A 473 22.67 -22.11 -2.29
CA THR A 473 21.89 -21.59 -1.17
C THR A 473 22.21 -20.12 -0.90
N THR A 474 21.18 -19.32 -0.67
CA THR A 474 21.32 -17.91 -0.26
C THR A 474 20.14 -17.49 0.63
N THR A 475 20.18 -16.28 1.18
CA THR A 475 19.03 -15.63 1.82
C THR A 475 18.67 -14.34 1.08
N ILE A 476 17.51 -13.72 1.44
CA ILE A 476 17.05 -12.54 0.73
C ILE A 476 17.81 -11.27 1.14
N GLY A 477 18.24 -11.17 2.39
CA GLY A 477 19.04 -10.01 2.84
C GLY A 477 19.04 -9.83 4.36
N SER A 478 17.94 -9.50 4.95
CA SER A 478 17.83 -9.20 6.38
C SER A 478 17.85 -10.47 7.24
N PHE A 479 18.52 -10.35 8.40
CA PHE A 479 18.51 -11.31 9.49
C PHE A 479 17.73 -10.77 10.71
N PRO A 480 17.49 -11.59 11.78
CA PRO A 480 16.68 -11.18 12.92
C PRO A 480 17.09 -9.83 13.53
N GLN A 481 16.16 -8.90 13.58
CA GLN A 481 16.32 -7.59 14.22
C GLN A 481 15.95 -7.70 15.69
N THR A 482 16.94 -8.02 16.54
CA THR A 482 16.74 -8.26 17.98
C THR A 482 16.33 -6.96 18.74
N PRO A 483 15.80 -7.07 19.97
CA PRO A 483 15.53 -5.89 20.80
C PRO A 483 16.77 -5.01 21.03
N GLU A 484 17.97 -5.63 21.16
CA GLU A 484 19.25 -4.96 21.36
C GLU A 484 19.62 -4.08 20.15
N ILE A 485 19.47 -4.61 18.93
CA ILE A 485 19.72 -3.87 17.68
C ILE A 485 18.77 -2.67 17.57
N ARG A 486 17.49 -2.88 17.88
CA ARG A 486 16.49 -1.80 17.88
C ARG A 486 16.80 -0.74 18.93
N ALA A 487 17.23 -1.15 20.11
CA ALA A 487 17.62 -0.25 21.20
C ALA A 487 18.88 0.55 20.85
N ALA A 488 19.90 -0.08 20.27
CA ALA A 488 21.13 0.59 19.82
C ALA A 488 20.83 1.67 18.78
N ARG A 489 20.02 1.32 17.76
CA ARG A 489 19.56 2.27 16.72
C ARG A 489 18.80 3.45 17.34
N LEU A 490 17.89 3.19 18.28
CA LEU A 490 17.13 4.25 18.96
C LEU A 490 18.02 5.16 19.79
N LYS A 491 18.99 4.61 20.53
CA LYS A 491 19.98 5.38 21.31
C LYS A 491 20.83 6.25 20.41
N HIS A 492 21.30 5.70 19.28
CA HIS A 492 22.04 6.47 18.28
C HIS A 492 21.19 7.63 17.72
N LYS A 493 19.94 7.38 17.31
CA LYS A 493 19.02 8.40 16.80
C LYS A 493 18.73 9.51 17.82
N ARG A 494 18.85 9.22 19.13
CA ARG A 494 18.70 10.18 20.23
C ARG A 494 20.00 10.89 20.65
N GLY A 495 21.12 10.51 20.04
CA GLY A 495 22.45 11.01 20.44
C GLY A 495 22.98 10.44 21.76
N GLU A 496 22.34 9.39 22.29
CA GLU A 496 22.76 8.68 23.51
C GLU A 496 23.90 7.68 23.22
N LEU A 497 24.12 7.32 21.96
CA LEU A 497 25.19 6.48 21.46
C LEU A 497 25.88 7.22 20.31
N SER A 498 27.20 7.36 20.36
CA SER A 498 27.95 7.98 19.27
C SER A 498 27.91 7.16 17.99
N THR A 499 28.16 7.79 16.85
CA THR A 499 28.21 7.09 15.56
C THR A 499 29.25 5.97 15.58
N ALA A 500 30.45 6.20 16.13
CA ALA A 500 31.51 5.20 16.19
C ALA A 500 31.14 3.97 17.05
N GLU A 501 30.48 4.21 18.20
CA GLU A 501 29.99 3.11 19.05
C GLU A 501 28.86 2.34 18.39
N TYR A 502 27.93 3.03 17.71
CA TYR A 502 26.86 2.38 16.96
C TYR A 502 27.41 1.54 15.81
N GLU A 503 28.33 2.09 15.02
CA GLU A 503 28.96 1.37 13.92
C GLU A 503 29.70 0.13 14.39
N LYS A 504 30.46 0.24 15.47
CA LYS A 504 31.17 -0.92 16.09
C LYS A 504 30.17 -2.01 16.54
N PHE A 505 29.00 -1.60 17.05
CA PHE A 505 27.95 -2.54 17.41
C PHE A 505 27.41 -3.27 16.17
N ILE A 506 27.10 -2.53 15.08
CA ILE A 506 26.63 -3.13 13.82
C ILE A 506 27.68 -4.03 13.18
N GLU A 507 28.97 -3.64 13.23
CA GLU A 507 30.09 -4.50 12.79
C GLU A 507 30.11 -5.83 13.53
N ALA A 508 29.90 -5.83 14.84
CA ALA A 508 29.86 -7.05 15.63
C ALA A 508 28.69 -7.96 15.27
N GLU A 509 27.50 -7.38 15.06
CA GLU A 509 26.32 -8.14 14.59
C GLU A 509 26.56 -8.71 13.18
N THR A 510 27.19 -7.94 12.28
CA THR A 510 27.56 -8.41 10.93
C THR A 510 28.54 -9.58 10.99
N VAL A 511 29.57 -9.51 11.85
CA VAL A 511 30.50 -10.63 12.08
C VAL A 511 29.74 -11.88 12.53
N ALA A 512 28.87 -11.75 13.54
CA ALA A 512 28.09 -12.88 14.05
C ALA A 512 27.20 -13.50 12.95
N CYS A 513 26.58 -12.67 12.13
CA CYS A 513 25.75 -13.10 11.00
C CYS A 513 26.55 -13.85 9.93
N VAL A 514 27.71 -13.32 9.52
CA VAL A 514 28.58 -13.96 8.52
C VAL A 514 29.07 -15.31 9.03
N ARG A 515 29.58 -15.39 10.30
CA ARG A 515 30.05 -16.66 10.90
C ARG A 515 28.92 -17.69 10.97
N PHE A 516 27.73 -17.29 11.35
CA PHE A 516 26.58 -18.19 11.37
C PHE A 516 26.27 -18.77 9.98
N GLN A 517 26.28 -17.93 8.93
CA GLN A 517 26.04 -18.40 7.57
C GLN A 517 27.13 -19.37 7.09
N GLU A 518 28.40 -19.12 7.42
CA GLU A 518 29.51 -20.03 7.14
C GLU A 518 29.35 -21.37 7.90
N GLU A 519 28.97 -21.32 9.18
CA GLU A 519 28.76 -22.51 10.03
C GLU A 519 27.65 -23.40 9.45
N VAL A 520 26.55 -22.82 9.03
CA VAL A 520 25.42 -23.55 8.43
C VAL A 520 25.77 -24.05 7.03
N GLY A 521 26.63 -23.34 6.29
CA GLY A 521 27.10 -23.70 4.96
C GLY A 521 26.24 -23.09 3.85
N ILE A 522 25.82 -21.83 4.01
CA ILE A 522 25.21 -21.03 2.94
C ILE A 522 26.29 -20.75 1.88
N ASP A 523 25.95 -20.90 0.59
CA ASP A 523 26.90 -20.76 -0.52
C ASP A 523 27.14 -19.30 -0.92
N MET A 524 26.09 -18.43 -0.89
CA MET A 524 26.19 -16.99 -1.14
C MET A 524 25.60 -16.24 0.06
N LEU A 525 26.44 -15.47 0.74
CA LEU A 525 26.13 -14.82 2.00
C LEU A 525 25.52 -13.42 1.81
N VAL A 526 24.89 -12.91 2.86
CA VAL A 526 24.42 -11.52 2.98
C VAL A 526 24.95 -10.93 4.29
N HIS A 527 25.03 -9.58 4.37
CA HIS A 527 25.56 -8.92 5.58
C HIS A 527 24.55 -8.83 6.75
N GLY A 528 23.25 -9.10 6.49
CA GLY A 528 22.19 -9.16 7.52
C GLY A 528 21.38 -7.89 7.72
N GLU A 529 21.74 -6.76 7.12
CA GLU A 529 21.01 -5.48 7.10
C GLU A 529 20.74 -4.87 8.49
N TYR A 530 21.66 -5.02 9.40
CA TYR A 530 21.46 -4.55 10.79
C TYR A 530 21.45 -3.03 10.93
N GLU A 531 22.06 -2.30 10.00
CA GLU A 531 22.05 -0.85 9.92
C GLU A 531 20.69 -0.28 9.48
N ARG A 532 19.82 -1.09 8.86
CA ARG A 532 18.56 -0.65 8.26
C ARG A 532 17.37 -0.87 9.18
N ASN A 533 16.54 0.16 9.34
CA ASN A 533 15.24 0.03 10.01
C ASN A 533 14.12 -0.35 9.02
N ASP A 534 14.13 0.27 7.83
CA ASP A 534 13.15 0.09 6.76
C ASP A 534 13.88 0.12 5.41
N MET A 535 13.35 -0.60 4.41
CA MET A 535 14.02 -0.74 3.12
C MET A 535 13.85 0.49 2.21
N VAL A 536 12.97 1.43 2.54
CA VAL A 536 12.81 2.69 1.77
C VAL A 536 13.36 3.88 2.55
N GLU A 537 13.06 3.98 3.87
CA GLU A 537 13.56 5.06 4.74
C GLU A 537 15.10 5.11 4.71
N TYR A 538 15.78 3.96 4.81
CA TYR A 538 17.24 3.89 4.79
C TYR A 538 17.88 4.50 3.54
N PHE A 539 17.35 4.20 2.37
CA PHE A 539 17.85 4.74 1.10
C PHE A 539 17.48 6.21 0.93
N GLY A 540 16.23 6.56 1.23
CA GLY A 540 15.77 7.95 1.12
C GLY A 540 16.54 8.92 2.02
N GLU A 541 16.98 8.48 3.24
CA GLU A 541 17.80 9.30 4.16
C GLU A 541 19.19 9.63 3.57
N GLN A 542 19.63 8.94 2.54
CA GLN A 542 20.94 9.08 1.90
C GLN A 542 20.85 9.64 0.46
N LEU A 543 19.64 9.94 0.00
CA LEU A 543 19.40 10.52 -1.31
C LEU A 543 18.97 11.98 -1.18
N ASP A 544 19.47 12.84 -2.07
CA ASP A 544 18.91 14.18 -2.23
C ASP A 544 17.50 14.12 -2.83
N GLY A 545 16.68 15.13 -2.58
CA GLY A 545 15.30 15.20 -3.07
C GLY A 545 14.29 14.52 -2.15
N PHE A 546 14.74 13.98 -1.00
CA PHE A 546 13.90 13.33 0.02
C PHE A 546 13.76 14.17 1.28
N ALA A 547 12.61 14.06 1.92
CA ALA A 547 12.34 14.62 3.24
C ALA A 547 11.64 13.61 4.14
N PHE A 548 11.81 13.77 5.46
CA PHE A 548 11.28 12.88 6.49
C PHE A 548 10.51 13.66 7.53
N THR A 549 9.37 13.12 7.94
CA THR A 549 8.48 13.72 8.91
C THR A 549 8.66 13.11 10.31
N GLU A 550 8.18 13.80 11.34
CA GLU A 550 8.10 13.26 12.69
C GLU A 550 6.77 12.54 12.94
N HIS A 551 5.68 13.10 12.42
CA HIS A 551 4.31 12.65 12.66
C HIS A 551 3.52 12.33 11.39
N GLY A 552 4.17 12.21 10.24
CA GLY A 552 3.57 11.91 8.94
C GLY A 552 3.03 10.47 8.81
N TRP A 553 2.38 9.97 9.86
CA TRP A 553 1.86 8.61 9.92
C TRP A 553 0.55 8.46 9.15
N VAL A 554 0.44 7.38 8.38
CA VAL A 554 -0.81 6.92 7.76
C VAL A 554 -1.05 5.46 8.12
N GLN A 555 -2.32 5.05 8.13
CA GLN A 555 -2.69 3.68 8.43
C GLN A 555 -2.40 2.79 7.23
N SER A 556 -1.73 1.66 7.46
CA SER A 556 -1.59 0.59 6.48
C SER A 556 -2.70 -0.46 6.67
N TYR A 557 -2.85 -0.98 7.87
CA TYR A 557 -3.99 -1.84 8.29
C TYR A 557 -4.02 -1.97 9.81
N GLY A 558 -5.21 -2.13 10.39
CA GLY A 558 -5.36 -2.34 11.83
C GLY A 558 -4.52 -1.39 12.67
N SER A 559 -3.62 -1.91 13.50
CA SER A 559 -2.66 -1.13 14.28
C SER A 559 -1.33 -0.87 13.56
N ARG A 560 -1.13 -1.36 12.33
CA ARG A 560 0.07 -1.07 11.56
C ARG A 560 -0.06 0.26 10.83
N TYR A 561 0.84 1.17 11.16
CA TYR A 561 0.97 2.48 10.52
C TYR A 561 2.34 2.61 9.87
N VAL A 562 2.41 3.33 8.79
CA VAL A 562 3.64 3.65 8.06
C VAL A 562 3.85 5.15 8.04
N LYS A 563 5.09 5.55 7.88
CA LYS A 563 5.50 6.94 7.74
C LYS A 563 6.33 7.06 6.47
N PRO A 564 5.65 7.22 5.30
CA PRO A 564 6.34 7.24 4.03
C PRO A 564 7.33 8.40 3.94
N PRO A 565 8.50 8.21 3.33
CA PRO A 565 9.35 9.32 2.89
C PRO A 565 8.60 10.24 1.93
N ILE A 566 9.08 11.46 1.79
CA ILE A 566 8.54 12.44 0.84
C ILE A 566 9.59 12.67 -0.25
N ILE A 567 9.28 12.32 -1.49
CA ILE A 567 10.08 12.70 -2.66
C ILE A 567 9.57 14.07 -3.10
N PHE A 568 10.34 15.13 -2.81
CA PHE A 568 9.90 16.50 -3.07
C PHE A 568 10.63 17.18 -4.22
N GLY A 569 11.80 16.66 -4.61
CA GLY A 569 12.66 17.28 -5.61
C GLY A 569 13.36 16.26 -6.51
N ASP A 570 14.21 16.75 -7.38
CA ASP A 570 15.04 15.93 -8.27
C ASP A 570 16.00 15.07 -7.44
N VAL A 571 16.07 13.77 -7.76
CA VAL A 571 16.75 12.78 -6.93
C VAL A 571 18.18 12.55 -7.40
N SER A 572 19.14 12.62 -6.49
CA SER A 572 20.53 12.25 -6.74
C SER A 572 21.16 11.57 -5.53
N ARG A 573 22.25 10.84 -5.76
CA ARG A 573 23.04 10.17 -4.72
C ARG A 573 24.31 10.97 -4.45
N PRO A 574 24.43 11.63 -3.29
CA PRO A 574 25.63 12.43 -2.97
C PRO A 574 26.84 11.57 -2.58
N ALA A 575 26.61 10.37 -2.04
CA ALA A 575 27.66 9.48 -1.56
C ALA A 575 27.22 8.00 -1.61
N PRO A 576 28.15 7.03 -1.55
CA PRO A 576 27.85 5.61 -1.40
C PRO A 576 26.97 5.32 -0.16
N MET A 577 25.96 4.46 -0.34
CA MET A 577 24.95 4.18 0.69
C MET A 577 25.20 2.86 1.43
N THR A 578 25.55 1.79 0.70
CA THR A 578 25.65 0.41 1.22
C THR A 578 27.02 -0.21 1.03
N VAL A 579 27.86 0.41 0.22
CA VAL A 579 29.18 -0.10 -0.20
C VAL A 579 30.05 -0.46 1.02
N ARG A 580 30.10 0.43 2.03
CA ARG A 580 30.89 0.20 3.25
C ARG A 580 30.51 -1.12 3.94
N TRP A 581 29.21 -1.35 4.16
CA TRP A 581 28.74 -2.53 4.90
C TRP A 581 28.92 -3.82 4.09
N SER A 582 28.66 -3.76 2.78
CA SER A 582 28.88 -4.89 1.88
C SER A 582 30.36 -5.25 1.78
N ALA A 583 31.25 -4.26 1.61
CA ALA A 583 32.69 -4.47 1.55
C ALA A 583 33.25 -4.97 2.89
N TYR A 584 32.78 -4.43 4.03
CA TYR A 584 33.16 -4.92 5.36
C TYR A 584 32.76 -6.40 5.52
N ALA A 585 31.53 -6.76 5.20
CA ALA A 585 31.08 -8.13 5.30
C ALA A 585 31.86 -9.07 4.36
N GLN A 586 32.15 -8.65 3.11
CA GLN A 586 33.00 -9.41 2.18
C GLN A 586 34.43 -9.61 2.73
N SER A 587 34.98 -8.65 3.47
CA SER A 587 36.30 -8.79 4.08
C SER A 587 36.40 -9.87 5.17
N LEU A 588 35.27 -10.30 5.71
CA LEU A 588 35.18 -11.32 6.75
C LEU A 588 35.19 -12.75 6.21
N THR A 589 34.97 -12.96 4.91
CA THR A 589 34.76 -14.28 4.31
C THR A 589 35.38 -14.38 2.91
N LYS A 590 35.68 -15.62 2.49
CA LYS A 590 36.06 -15.93 1.10
C LYS A 590 34.88 -16.33 0.22
N LEU A 591 33.73 -16.58 0.81
CA LEU A 591 32.50 -16.88 0.06
C LEU A 591 31.94 -15.59 -0.54
N PRO A 592 31.20 -15.68 -1.67
CA PRO A 592 30.62 -14.48 -2.28
C PRO A 592 29.61 -13.84 -1.35
N MET A 593 29.73 -12.51 -1.19
CA MET A 593 28.80 -11.68 -0.46
C MET A 593 27.87 -10.99 -1.45
N LYS A 594 26.55 -10.98 -1.16
CA LYS A 594 25.56 -10.32 -2.00
C LYS A 594 25.28 -8.91 -1.46
N GLY A 595 25.47 -7.89 -2.30
CA GLY A 595 25.07 -6.51 -2.04
C GLY A 595 23.54 -6.38 -2.14
N MET A 596 22.93 -5.54 -1.29
CA MET A 596 21.47 -5.49 -1.15
C MET A 596 20.96 -4.06 -1.34
N LEU A 597 20.06 -3.85 -2.29
CA LEU A 597 19.44 -2.57 -2.61
C LEU A 597 17.93 -2.71 -2.71
N THR A 598 17.22 -1.61 -2.48
CA THR A 598 15.81 -1.47 -2.85
C THR A 598 15.70 -0.83 -4.22
N GLY A 599 14.91 -1.38 -5.11
CA GLY A 599 14.77 -0.93 -6.46
C GLY A 599 13.99 0.39 -6.62
N PRO A 600 14.15 1.07 -7.76
CA PRO A 600 13.64 2.42 -7.97
C PRO A 600 12.11 2.50 -7.96
N VAL A 601 11.42 1.49 -8.45
CA VAL A 601 9.95 1.44 -8.45
C VAL A 601 9.43 1.30 -7.03
N THR A 602 10.05 0.47 -6.21
CA THR A 602 9.67 0.26 -4.80
C THR A 602 9.91 1.52 -3.98
N VAL A 603 11.07 2.19 -4.17
CA VAL A 603 11.36 3.47 -3.51
C VAL A 603 10.29 4.52 -3.85
N LEU A 604 9.91 4.61 -5.13
CA LEU A 604 8.84 5.52 -5.56
C LEU A 604 7.49 5.16 -4.93
N GLN A 605 7.04 3.90 -5.06
CA GLN A 605 5.68 3.47 -4.70
C GLN A 605 5.40 3.57 -3.19
N TRP A 606 6.42 3.41 -2.35
CA TRP A 606 6.28 3.48 -0.89
C TRP A 606 6.61 4.84 -0.30
N SER A 607 6.67 5.88 -1.15
CA SER A 607 6.87 7.28 -0.79
C SER A 607 5.65 8.13 -1.14
N PHE A 608 5.51 9.29 -0.49
CA PHE A 608 4.71 10.38 -1.04
C PHE A 608 5.51 11.01 -2.18
N VAL A 609 4.94 10.99 -3.37
CA VAL A 609 5.67 11.38 -4.58
C VAL A 609 5.31 12.80 -4.99
N ARG A 610 6.30 13.54 -5.49
CA ARG A 610 6.10 14.85 -6.16
C ARG A 610 5.09 14.70 -7.32
N ASP A 611 4.36 15.77 -7.59
CA ASP A 611 3.27 15.82 -8.59
C ASP A 611 3.54 16.83 -9.72
N ASP A 612 4.71 17.46 -9.72
CA ASP A 612 5.14 18.47 -10.71
C ASP A 612 5.83 17.87 -11.94
N GLN A 613 6.07 16.55 -11.94
CA GLN A 613 6.58 15.78 -13.08
C GLN A 613 6.00 14.36 -13.11
N PRO A 614 6.06 13.67 -14.27
CA PRO A 614 5.62 12.28 -14.39
C PRO A 614 6.37 11.34 -13.43
N ARG A 615 5.64 10.37 -12.88
CA ARG A 615 6.23 9.35 -11.98
C ARG A 615 7.40 8.60 -12.65
N ARG A 616 7.30 8.31 -13.95
CA ARG A 616 8.37 7.73 -14.77
C ARG A 616 9.68 8.51 -14.62
N ASP A 617 9.63 9.82 -14.75
CA ASP A 617 10.82 10.66 -14.77
C ASP A 617 11.47 10.67 -13.37
N THR A 618 10.68 10.78 -12.32
CA THR A 618 11.17 10.63 -10.94
C THR A 618 11.78 9.23 -10.69
N THR A 619 11.17 8.17 -11.23
CA THR A 619 11.71 6.81 -11.09
C THR A 619 13.05 6.65 -11.81
N PHE A 620 13.23 7.27 -12.98
CA PHE A 620 14.48 7.23 -13.71
C PHE A 620 15.61 8.01 -13.00
N GLU A 621 15.29 9.12 -12.32
CA GLU A 621 16.25 9.80 -11.45
C GLU A 621 16.72 8.89 -10.31
N ILE A 622 15.79 8.18 -9.63
CA ILE A 622 16.11 7.19 -8.59
C ILE A 622 16.95 6.05 -9.20
N ALA A 623 16.58 5.55 -10.37
CA ALA A 623 17.29 4.47 -11.05
C ALA A 623 18.75 4.85 -11.38
N LEU A 624 19.00 6.09 -11.81
CA LEU A 624 20.35 6.60 -12.04
C LEU A 624 21.16 6.71 -10.75
N ALA A 625 20.54 7.13 -9.65
CA ALA A 625 21.17 7.17 -8.33
C ALA A 625 21.57 5.76 -7.86
N LEU A 626 20.67 4.77 -8.03
CA LEU A 626 20.95 3.37 -7.71
C LEU A 626 21.99 2.74 -8.66
N ARG A 627 22.01 3.12 -9.93
CA ARG A 627 23.04 2.68 -10.90
C ARG A 627 24.44 3.06 -10.42
N ASP A 628 24.60 4.24 -9.82
CA ASP A 628 25.88 4.65 -9.23
C ASP A 628 26.26 3.77 -8.04
N GLU A 629 25.30 3.44 -7.18
CA GLU A 629 25.52 2.51 -6.05
C GLU A 629 25.92 1.10 -6.52
N VAL A 630 25.24 0.59 -7.55
CA VAL A 630 25.52 -0.71 -8.16
C VAL A 630 26.94 -0.76 -8.73
N ARG A 631 27.38 0.32 -9.40
CA ARG A 631 28.75 0.43 -9.92
C ARG A 631 29.81 0.51 -8.81
N ASP A 632 29.52 1.22 -7.74
CA ASP A 632 30.45 1.33 -6.61
C ASP A 632 30.56 0.01 -5.84
N LEU A 633 29.47 -0.75 -5.72
CA LEU A 633 29.48 -2.12 -5.17
C LEU A 633 30.34 -3.05 -6.03
N GLU A 634 30.18 -3.02 -7.35
CA GLU A 634 31.04 -3.77 -8.26
C GLU A 634 32.51 -3.36 -8.13
N ALA A 635 32.80 -2.06 -8.07
CA ALA A 635 34.18 -1.55 -7.91
C ALA A 635 34.78 -1.98 -6.55
N ALA A 636 33.97 -2.15 -5.53
CA ALA A 636 34.37 -2.68 -4.23
C ALA A 636 34.56 -4.21 -4.22
N GLY A 637 34.36 -4.89 -5.35
CA GLY A 637 34.59 -6.34 -5.49
C GLY A 637 33.38 -7.22 -5.15
N ILE A 638 32.20 -6.65 -5.03
CA ILE A 638 30.96 -7.40 -4.79
C ILE A 638 30.51 -8.05 -6.11
N ALA A 639 30.53 -9.38 -6.14
CA ALA A 639 30.27 -10.17 -7.35
C ALA A 639 28.78 -10.41 -7.64
N ALA A 640 27.93 -10.24 -6.65
CA ALA A 640 26.47 -10.38 -6.78
C ALA A 640 25.75 -9.19 -6.11
N ILE A 641 24.79 -8.57 -6.80
CA ILE A 641 24.07 -7.41 -6.31
C ILE A 641 22.57 -7.65 -6.51
N GLN A 642 21.82 -7.59 -5.42
CA GLN A 642 20.36 -7.74 -5.43
C GLN A 642 19.69 -6.39 -5.37
N ILE A 643 18.73 -6.16 -6.28
CA ILE A 643 17.90 -4.96 -6.38
C ILE A 643 16.45 -5.42 -6.23
N ASP A 644 15.85 -5.20 -5.07
CA ASP A 644 14.54 -5.74 -4.73
C ASP A 644 13.40 -4.86 -5.24
N GLU A 645 12.47 -5.46 -5.97
CA GLU A 645 11.32 -4.77 -6.55
C GLU A 645 9.95 -5.38 -6.15
N PRO A 646 9.65 -5.46 -4.85
CA PRO A 646 8.36 -6.01 -4.40
C PRO A 646 7.15 -5.18 -4.85
N ALA A 647 7.34 -3.90 -5.19
CA ALA A 647 6.25 -2.99 -5.50
C ALA A 647 5.90 -2.88 -6.99
N ILE A 648 6.55 -3.59 -7.91
CA ILE A 648 6.21 -3.50 -9.34
C ILE A 648 4.76 -3.92 -9.58
N ARG A 649 4.36 -5.10 -9.10
CA ARG A 649 2.97 -5.55 -9.26
C ARG A 649 1.99 -4.70 -8.45
N GLU A 650 2.38 -4.29 -7.26
CA GLU A 650 1.57 -3.42 -6.41
C GLU A 650 1.28 -2.05 -7.03
N GLY A 651 2.15 -1.58 -7.90
CA GLY A 651 2.04 -0.29 -8.58
C GLY A 651 1.25 -0.33 -9.88
N LEU A 652 0.70 -1.49 -10.28
CA LEU A 652 -0.14 -1.59 -11.48
C LEU A 652 -1.30 -0.60 -11.41
N PRO A 653 -1.57 0.14 -12.49
CA PRO A 653 -2.76 0.98 -12.59
C PRO A 653 -4.05 0.18 -12.40
N LEU A 654 -5.10 0.85 -11.95
CA LEU A 654 -6.40 0.22 -11.71
C LEU A 654 -7.03 -0.34 -13.00
N ARG A 655 -6.74 0.28 -14.14
CA ARG A 655 -7.24 -0.13 -15.46
C ARG A 655 -6.21 -0.97 -16.19
N ARG A 656 -6.61 -2.13 -16.71
CA ARG A 656 -5.72 -3.01 -17.49
C ARG A 656 -5.17 -2.33 -18.76
N SER A 657 -5.95 -1.44 -19.38
CA SER A 657 -5.49 -0.65 -20.52
C SER A 657 -4.23 0.18 -20.25
N ASP A 658 -3.98 0.52 -18.99
CA ASP A 658 -2.85 1.38 -18.59
C ASP A 658 -1.62 0.57 -18.13
N TRP A 659 -1.75 -0.76 -18.00
CA TRP A 659 -0.67 -1.65 -17.51
C TRP A 659 0.56 -1.63 -18.40
N ALA A 660 0.36 -1.71 -19.72
CA ALA A 660 1.48 -1.78 -20.65
C ALA A 660 2.39 -0.54 -20.54
N ALA A 661 1.81 0.65 -20.47
CA ALA A 661 2.55 1.90 -20.32
C ALA A 661 3.28 1.98 -18.97
N TYR A 662 2.65 1.51 -17.88
CA TYR A 662 3.29 1.44 -16.56
C TYR A 662 4.45 0.44 -16.55
N LEU A 663 4.21 -0.78 -17.02
CA LEU A 663 5.20 -1.87 -16.99
C LEU A 663 6.41 -1.55 -17.87
N ASP A 664 6.22 -0.86 -19.01
CA ASP A 664 7.31 -0.41 -19.86
C ASP A 664 8.33 0.44 -19.08
N TRP A 665 7.88 1.53 -18.43
CA TRP A 665 8.82 2.37 -17.69
C TRP A 665 9.30 1.74 -16.37
N ALA A 666 8.48 0.90 -15.71
CA ALA A 666 8.88 0.24 -14.47
C ALA A 666 9.99 -0.79 -14.69
N VAL A 667 9.86 -1.62 -15.72
CA VAL A 667 10.90 -2.56 -16.17
C VAL A 667 12.17 -1.82 -16.59
N ASN A 668 12.02 -0.75 -17.38
CA ASN A 668 13.17 0.05 -17.83
C ASN A 668 13.88 0.73 -16.66
N ALA A 669 13.17 1.16 -15.61
CA ALA A 669 13.80 1.72 -14.41
C ALA A 669 14.69 0.69 -13.68
N PHE A 670 14.21 -0.55 -13.53
CA PHE A 670 15.04 -1.64 -13.00
C PHE A 670 16.27 -1.87 -13.88
N ARG A 671 16.08 -2.04 -15.21
CA ARG A 671 17.16 -2.26 -16.17
C ARG A 671 18.20 -1.15 -16.13
N LEU A 672 17.75 0.11 -16.04
CA LEU A 672 18.64 1.27 -15.91
C LEU A 672 19.52 1.17 -14.66
N SER A 673 18.97 0.74 -13.54
CA SER A 673 19.72 0.53 -12.30
C SER A 673 20.77 -0.60 -12.43
N ALA A 674 20.42 -1.65 -13.15
CA ALA A 674 21.18 -2.90 -13.25
C ALA A 674 22.22 -2.91 -14.39
N ALA A 675 22.00 -2.14 -15.46
CA ALA A 675 22.79 -2.27 -16.71
C ALA A 675 24.22 -1.73 -16.63
N GLY A 676 24.55 -1.01 -15.56
CA GLY A 676 25.86 -0.31 -15.46
C GLY A 676 27.06 -1.17 -15.11
N VAL A 677 26.92 -2.48 -14.95
CA VAL A 677 27.97 -3.42 -14.48
C VAL A 677 28.45 -4.35 -15.59
N ARG A 678 29.62 -4.95 -15.36
CA ARG A 678 30.25 -5.92 -16.26
C ARG A 678 29.45 -7.24 -16.28
N ASP A 679 29.70 -8.07 -17.30
CA ASP A 679 29.03 -9.36 -17.46
C ASP A 679 29.31 -10.34 -16.32
N ASN A 680 30.45 -10.25 -15.65
CA ASN A 680 30.82 -11.12 -14.53
C ASN A 680 30.18 -10.70 -13.18
N THR A 681 29.50 -9.57 -13.12
CA THR A 681 28.69 -9.18 -11.93
C THR A 681 27.27 -9.70 -12.11
N GLN A 682 26.82 -10.53 -11.16
CA GLN A 682 25.50 -11.15 -11.17
C GLN A 682 24.46 -10.21 -10.55
N ILE A 683 23.36 -9.95 -11.25
CA ILE A 683 22.25 -9.13 -10.77
C ILE A 683 21.11 -10.02 -10.30
N HIS A 684 20.73 -9.87 -9.06
CA HIS A 684 19.58 -10.52 -8.46
C HIS A 684 18.42 -9.53 -8.30
N THR A 685 17.21 -10.07 -8.24
CA THR A 685 16.02 -9.35 -7.76
C THR A 685 15.18 -10.25 -6.87
N HIS A 686 14.37 -9.63 -6.02
CA HIS A 686 13.41 -10.34 -5.17
C HIS A 686 12.02 -9.71 -5.30
N MET A 687 11.01 -10.56 -5.37
CA MET A 687 9.60 -10.16 -5.39
C MET A 687 8.82 -10.89 -4.30
N CYS A 688 8.23 -10.12 -3.38
CA CYS A 688 7.34 -10.61 -2.34
C CYS A 688 5.88 -10.56 -2.80
N TYR A 689 5.03 -11.43 -2.25
CA TYR A 689 3.55 -11.37 -2.32
C TYR A 689 2.95 -11.22 -3.72
N SER A 690 3.56 -11.77 -4.76
CA SER A 690 3.09 -11.52 -6.12
C SER A 690 2.48 -12.77 -6.74
N GLU A 691 1.25 -12.65 -7.23
CA GLU A 691 0.69 -13.54 -8.24
C GLU A 691 1.27 -13.10 -9.60
N PHE A 692 2.32 -13.76 -10.09
CA PHE A 692 3.10 -13.32 -11.26
C PHE A 692 2.42 -13.56 -12.60
N ASN A 693 1.38 -14.39 -12.63
CA ASN A 693 0.78 -14.87 -13.86
C ASN A 693 0.38 -13.75 -14.83
N ASP A 694 -0.01 -12.59 -14.27
CA ASP A 694 -0.49 -11.46 -15.06
C ASP A 694 0.63 -10.63 -15.71
N ILE A 695 1.87 -10.71 -15.20
CA ILE A 695 3.00 -9.84 -15.59
C ILE A 695 4.31 -10.60 -15.81
N ILE A 696 4.26 -11.92 -16.01
CA ILE A 696 5.44 -12.78 -16.14
C ILE A 696 6.38 -12.34 -17.27
N ASP A 697 5.83 -11.89 -18.40
CA ASP A 697 6.60 -11.36 -19.53
C ASP A 697 7.40 -10.12 -19.12
N SER A 698 6.78 -9.23 -18.35
CA SER A 698 7.44 -8.01 -17.84
C SER A 698 8.53 -8.33 -16.81
N ILE A 699 8.29 -9.35 -15.97
CA ILE A 699 9.31 -9.83 -15.02
C ILE A 699 10.53 -10.39 -15.76
N ALA A 700 10.30 -11.19 -16.79
CA ALA A 700 11.39 -11.70 -17.62
C ALA A 700 12.12 -10.56 -18.36
N ALA A 701 11.38 -9.53 -18.81
CA ALA A 701 11.95 -8.36 -19.47
C ALA A 701 12.84 -7.49 -18.56
N MET A 702 12.76 -7.64 -17.23
CA MET A 702 13.71 -7.00 -16.29
C MET A 702 15.15 -7.48 -16.51
N ASP A 703 15.34 -8.67 -17.08
CA ASP A 703 16.63 -9.28 -17.42
C ASP A 703 17.58 -9.43 -16.22
N ALA A 704 17.04 -9.66 -15.01
CA ALA A 704 17.84 -10.04 -13.85
C ALA A 704 18.44 -11.43 -14.05
N ASP A 705 19.69 -11.64 -13.65
CA ASP A 705 20.37 -12.94 -13.78
C ASP A 705 19.69 -13.99 -12.88
N VAL A 706 19.24 -13.60 -11.68
CA VAL A 706 18.53 -14.45 -10.72
C VAL A 706 17.32 -13.72 -10.17
N ILE A 707 16.16 -14.39 -10.15
CA ILE A 707 14.97 -13.90 -9.44
C ILE A 707 14.65 -14.82 -8.25
N THR A 708 14.42 -14.26 -7.07
CA THR A 708 13.88 -14.99 -5.93
C THR A 708 12.43 -14.60 -5.67
N ILE A 709 11.59 -15.61 -5.39
CA ILE A 709 10.14 -15.45 -5.25
C ILE A 709 9.60 -16.22 -4.04
N GLU A 710 8.51 -15.76 -3.46
CA GLU A 710 7.79 -16.45 -2.38
C GLU A 710 6.93 -17.57 -2.96
N THR A 711 7.17 -18.82 -2.58
CA THR A 711 6.46 -19.99 -3.11
C THR A 711 6.09 -21.04 -2.06
N SER A 712 6.65 -20.97 -0.85
CA SER A 712 6.43 -22.01 0.15
C SER A 712 4.98 -22.12 0.60
N ARG A 713 4.27 -20.99 0.73
CA ARG A 713 2.87 -20.95 1.11
C ARG A 713 1.93 -21.53 0.05
N SER A 714 2.21 -21.25 -1.22
CA SER A 714 1.43 -21.79 -2.34
C SER A 714 1.82 -23.23 -2.70
N ASN A 715 2.69 -23.88 -1.89
CA ASN A 715 3.21 -25.20 -2.16
C ASN A 715 3.71 -25.37 -3.61
N MET A 716 4.39 -24.32 -4.10
CA MET A 716 4.91 -24.17 -5.48
C MET A 716 3.85 -24.01 -6.59
N GLU A 717 2.56 -23.82 -6.27
CA GLU A 717 1.51 -23.61 -7.28
C GLU A 717 1.80 -22.38 -8.16
N LEU A 718 2.46 -21.37 -7.59
CA LEU A 718 2.90 -20.19 -8.32
C LEU A 718 3.82 -20.52 -9.49
N LEU A 719 4.58 -21.63 -9.42
CA LEU A 719 5.43 -22.10 -10.50
C LEU A 719 4.63 -22.60 -11.72
N GLY A 720 3.31 -22.78 -11.60
CA GLY A 720 2.44 -23.08 -12.73
C GLY A 720 2.52 -22.05 -13.87
N ALA A 721 2.82 -20.78 -13.54
CA ALA A 721 3.09 -19.74 -14.53
C ALA A 721 4.30 -20.09 -15.41
N PHE A 722 5.32 -20.70 -14.84
CA PHE A 722 6.56 -21.06 -15.52
C PHE A 722 6.45 -22.35 -16.36
N VAL A 723 5.36 -23.12 -16.22
CA VAL A 723 5.08 -24.29 -17.08
C VAL A 723 4.82 -23.83 -18.53
N ASN A 724 4.05 -22.75 -18.69
CA ASN A 724 3.68 -22.20 -19.98
C ASN A 724 4.67 -21.17 -20.50
N PHE A 725 5.36 -20.49 -19.60
CA PHE A 725 6.39 -19.49 -19.89
C PHE A 725 7.76 -20.03 -19.49
N LYS A 726 8.61 -20.31 -20.47
CA LYS A 726 10.00 -20.72 -20.21
C LYS A 726 10.79 -19.51 -19.72
N TYR A 727 10.87 -19.35 -18.40
CA TYR A 727 11.69 -18.29 -17.82
C TYR A 727 13.17 -18.49 -18.24
N PRO A 728 13.81 -17.47 -18.80
CA PRO A 728 15.12 -17.66 -19.45
C PRO A 728 16.29 -17.75 -18.46
N ASN A 729 16.16 -17.22 -17.25
CA ASN A 729 17.25 -17.01 -16.30
C ASN A 729 17.11 -17.90 -15.04
N GLU A 730 17.89 -17.67 -14.00
CA GLU A 730 17.87 -18.48 -12.78
C GLU A 730 16.73 -18.04 -11.83
N ILE A 731 16.16 -19.00 -11.08
CA ILE A 731 15.04 -18.77 -10.16
C ILE A 731 15.34 -19.39 -8.80
N GLY A 732 15.10 -18.64 -7.73
CA GLY A 732 15.09 -19.10 -6.35
C GLY A 732 13.66 -19.16 -5.79
N PRO A 733 12.94 -20.28 -5.93
CA PRO A 733 11.66 -20.44 -5.25
C PRO A 733 11.87 -20.64 -3.76
N GLY A 734 11.17 -19.86 -2.93
CA GLY A 734 11.27 -19.94 -1.48
C GLY A 734 10.80 -21.28 -0.93
N VAL A 735 11.58 -21.87 -0.01
CA VAL A 735 11.27 -23.14 0.64
C VAL A 735 11.03 -23.03 2.15
N TYR A 736 11.15 -21.81 2.68
CA TYR A 736 10.92 -21.51 4.08
C TYR A 736 9.98 -20.31 4.24
N ASP A 737 8.76 -20.59 4.73
CA ASP A 737 7.78 -19.55 5.09
C ASP A 737 8.25 -18.78 6.33
N ILE A 738 8.79 -17.59 6.10
CA ILE A 738 9.26 -16.71 7.17
C ILE A 738 8.09 -16.07 7.96
N HIS A 739 6.86 -16.23 7.53
CA HIS A 739 5.69 -15.67 8.21
C HIS A 739 5.14 -16.62 9.28
N SER A 740 5.53 -17.89 9.25
CA SER A 740 5.21 -18.90 10.27
C SER A 740 6.36 -19.04 11.27
N PRO A 741 6.09 -19.17 12.58
CA PRO A 741 7.12 -19.47 13.57
C PRO A 741 7.57 -20.93 13.51
N ARG A 742 6.95 -21.76 12.67
CA ARG A 742 7.30 -23.17 12.52
C ARG A 742 8.63 -23.33 11.82
N VAL A 743 9.46 -24.24 12.32
CA VAL A 743 10.67 -24.70 11.64
C VAL A 743 10.27 -25.81 10.67
N PRO A 744 10.37 -25.62 9.34
CA PRO A 744 10.07 -26.66 8.37
C PRO A 744 11.12 -27.76 8.42
N THR A 745 10.70 -29.00 8.13
CA THR A 745 11.60 -30.15 8.08
C THR A 745 12.41 -30.17 6.79
N VAL A 746 13.52 -30.89 6.80
CA VAL A 746 14.35 -31.11 5.60
C VAL A 746 13.54 -31.75 4.49
N GLU A 747 12.72 -32.75 4.81
CA GLU A 747 11.89 -33.47 3.83
C GLU A 747 10.84 -32.57 3.16
N GLU A 748 10.21 -31.67 3.92
CA GLU A 748 9.28 -30.70 3.35
C GLU A 748 9.98 -29.81 2.32
N MET A 749 11.16 -29.27 2.66
CA MET A 749 11.95 -28.43 1.75
C MET A 749 12.43 -29.21 0.52
N VAL A 750 12.89 -30.45 0.66
CA VAL A 750 13.27 -31.35 -0.44
C VAL A 750 12.08 -31.56 -1.38
N ASN A 751 10.89 -31.82 -0.82
CA ASN A 751 9.69 -32.05 -1.63
C ASN A 751 9.28 -30.78 -2.40
N LEU A 752 9.44 -29.58 -1.83
CA LEU A 752 9.21 -28.34 -2.56
C LEU A 752 10.22 -28.18 -3.70
N MET A 753 11.50 -28.45 -3.48
CA MET A 753 12.52 -28.39 -4.52
C MET A 753 12.33 -29.42 -5.63
N ARG A 754 11.90 -30.64 -5.31
CA ARG A 754 11.55 -31.65 -6.31
C ARG A 754 10.40 -31.20 -7.21
N LYS A 755 9.38 -30.53 -6.64
CA LYS A 755 8.30 -29.94 -7.44
C LYS A 755 8.82 -28.83 -8.35
N ALA A 756 9.68 -27.95 -7.85
CA ALA A 756 10.29 -26.91 -8.65
C ALA A 756 11.12 -27.47 -9.82
N ALA A 757 11.90 -28.51 -9.59
CA ALA A 757 12.72 -29.18 -10.59
C ALA A 757 11.91 -29.91 -11.68
N GLN A 758 10.59 -30.12 -11.50
CA GLN A 758 9.71 -30.65 -12.56
C GLN A 758 9.37 -29.61 -13.62
N VAL A 759 9.47 -28.33 -13.32
CA VAL A 759 9.05 -27.23 -14.21
C VAL A 759 10.18 -26.29 -14.59
N ILE A 760 11.26 -26.24 -13.80
CA ILE A 760 12.43 -25.40 -14.02
C ILE A 760 13.68 -26.30 -14.15
N PRO A 761 14.56 -26.07 -15.14
CA PRO A 761 15.81 -26.83 -15.26
C PRO A 761 16.63 -26.76 -13.96
N PRO A 762 17.13 -27.90 -13.46
CA PRO A 762 17.89 -27.98 -12.19
C PRO A 762 19.04 -26.98 -12.11
N GLU A 763 19.75 -26.78 -13.21
CA GLU A 763 20.87 -25.84 -13.30
C GLU A 763 20.48 -24.35 -13.14
N ASN A 764 19.18 -24.03 -13.23
CA ASN A 764 18.65 -22.68 -13.02
C ASN A 764 18.02 -22.47 -11.65
N LEU A 765 18.03 -23.50 -10.79
CA LEU A 765 17.37 -23.42 -9.48
C LEU A 765 18.32 -22.98 -8.36
N TRP A 766 17.84 -22.06 -7.52
CA TRP A 766 18.43 -21.64 -6.25
C TRP A 766 17.59 -22.14 -5.08
N VAL A 767 18.16 -22.14 -3.86
CA VAL A 767 17.46 -22.52 -2.64
C VAL A 767 17.56 -21.37 -1.64
N ASN A 768 16.42 -20.80 -1.29
CA ASN A 768 16.33 -19.63 -0.42
C ASN A 768 15.04 -19.64 0.43
N PRO A 769 14.96 -18.85 1.51
CA PRO A 769 13.71 -18.57 2.20
C PRO A 769 12.79 -17.69 1.33
N ASP A 770 11.51 -17.61 1.70
CA ASP A 770 10.52 -16.80 0.97
C ASP A 770 10.86 -15.31 0.97
N CYS A 771 11.31 -14.76 2.09
CA CYS A 771 11.63 -13.34 2.21
C CYS A 771 12.73 -13.11 3.27
N GLY A 772 13.00 -11.84 3.60
CA GLY A 772 13.95 -11.45 4.63
C GLY A 772 13.56 -11.93 6.04
N LEU A 773 14.54 -12.31 6.84
CA LEU A 773 14.36 -12.99 8.13
C LEU A 773 14.18 -12.03 9.33
N LYS A 774 14.12 -10.72 9.10
CA LYS A 774 14.18 -9.70 10.17
C LYS A 774 13.03 -9.79 11.18
N THR A 775 11.91 -10.39 10.82
CA THR A 775 10.73 -10.54 11.69
C THR A 775 10.75 -11.81 12.52
N ARG A 776 11.67 -12.72 12.27
CA ARG A 776 11.84 -13.99 13.01
C ARG A 776 12.86 -13.87 14.13
N GLY A 777 12.83 -14.83 15.08
CA GLY A 777 13.82 -14.99 16.12
C GLY A 777 14.95 -15.93 15.70
N TRP A 778 16.11 -15.80 16.33
CA TRP A 778 17.25 -16.70 16.09
C TRP A 778 16.94 -18.17 16.42
N ALA A 779 16.05 -18.41 17.40
CA ALA A 779 15.62 -19.77 17.77
C ALA A 779 14.92 -20.52 16.62
N GLU A 780 14.23 -19.78 15.73
CA GLU A 780 13.53 -20.32 14.56
C GLU A 780 14.46 -20.33 13.33
N VAL A 781 15.22 -19.25 13.12
CA VAL A 781 16.05 -19.05 11.93
C VAL A 781 17.20 -20.05 11.85
N ARG A 782 17.90 -20.30 12.97
CA ARG A 782 19.04 -21.22 13.01
C ARG A 782 18.69 -22.62 12.50
N PRO A 783 17.69 -23.32 13.07
CA PRO A 783 17.34 -24.65 12.58
C PRO A 783 16.71 -24.62 11.19
N SER A 784 15.95 -23.58 10.82
CA SER A 784 15.32 -23.50 9.51
C SER A 784 16.36 -23.37 8.38
N LEU A 785 17.39 -22.54 8.55
CA LEU A 785 18.45 -22.41 7.55
C LEU A 785 19.36 -23.65 7.52
N ALA A 786 19.61 -24.31 8.65
CA ALA A 786 20.31 -25.58 8.66
C ALA A 786 19.57 -26.67 7.87
N ASN A 787 18.24 -26.78 8.06
CA ASN A 787 17.39 -27.69 7.31
C ASN A 787 17.36 -27.32 5.81
N MET A 788 17.36 -26.04 5.47
CA MET A 788 17.39 -25.57 4.08
C MET A 788 18.70 -25.97 3.37
N VAL A 789 19.83 -25.79 4.02
CA VAL A 789 21.13 -26.19 3.47
C VAL A 789 21.21 -27.70 3.32
N GLU A 790 20.74 -28.49 4.29
CA GLU A 790 20.71 -29.96 4.16
C GLU A 790 19.75 -30.42 3.04
N ALA A 791 18.62 -29.77 2.89
CA ALA A 791 17.73 -30.03 1.74
C ALA A 791 18.43 -29.79 0.40
N ALA A 792 19.17 -28.68 0.26
CA ALA A 792 19.98 -28.41 -0.91
C ALA A 792 21.02 -29.51 -1.18
N ARG A 793 21.70 -29.97 -0.14
CA ARG A 793 22.70 -31.06 -0.24
C ARG A 793 22.07 -32.40 -0.69
N ILE A 794 20.85 -32.70 -0.24
CA ILE A 794 20.13 -33.90 -0.66
C ILE A 794 19.78 -33.81 -2.14
N ILE A 795 19.20 -32.69 -2.59
CA ILE A 795 18.83 -32.49 -3.99
C ILE A 795 20.06 -32.55 -4.91
N ARG A 796 21.18 -31.95 -4.53
CA ARG A 796 22.44 -32.05 -5.28
C ARG A 796 22.87 -33.51 -5.46
N ARG A 797 22.78 -34.35 -4.43
CA ARG A 797 23.11 -35.80 -4.52
C ARG A 797 22.14 -36.58 -5.39
N GLU A 798 20.88 -36.19 -5.49
CA GLU A 798 19.87 -36.83 -6.34
C GLU A 798 20.04 -36.51 -7.81
N GLN A 799 20.62 -35.37 -8.14
CA GLN A 799 20.81 -34.90 -9.52
C GLN A 799 22.21 -35.19 -10.07
N SER A 800 23.20 -35.54 -9.21
CA SER A 800 24.56 -36.02 -9.59
C SER A 800 24.46 -37.45 -10.04
#